data_85a36a410d5941cfc64d4157eae49f4b
#
_entry.id   85a36a410d5941cfc64d4157eae49f4b
#
_cell.length_a   1.000
_cell.length_b   1.000
_cell.length_c   1.000
_cell.angle_alpha   90.00
_cell.angle_beta   90.00
_cell.angle_gamma   90.00
#
_symmetry.space_group_name_H-M   'P 1'
#
loop_
_entity.id
_entity.type
_entity.pdbx_description
1 polymer ?
#
loop_
_entity_poly.entity_id
_entity_poly.type
_entity_poly.pdbx_seq_one_letter_code
_entity_poly.pdbx_strand_id
1 'polypeptide(L)'
;MTSDGALAGLPRQLVNDQVLQQLLGQKNAEIAVADAGRAFFVAGLAEISSQVPIVVVTSTVREAETLCDDLDVWLGKERVRYFPAWETLPFERVSPATETMGKRLELLNRLQSRNPPDVVVVPVRALLQRINPEARNAQLLELRRGSRADLSELSQSLVAKGYRREFQVEHRGEFAIRGGILDLFPSTASSPVRADLWGDEIERLSEFSISNQRSTAEIQSVIIAPARELPPTRQVRERALELLETEPWGREQWERLAAGEFFDGMESWLPWLTSEELILGDMLQSNALVLLLDPKRLRDRSSELIAEEEDLARTLATTWQTSNLDGTPQALPGLHVPFDRVLSKCVSNVWTVTNTASGPANNKFETVPWETIAGTPERLLDQIRGLSVRPGQRLVVAASGQGSAQRMADTLRTEDIDLQVHEAGLYMGQAGGHVMAAPIENGFIAPSLSLAVLTERDITGRRRTHRTVRPKQGSQRTFEDLQKGDYVVHHHHGVARYVGMEHRTLMGSERDYLVLDFKGTDKLYLPSDQIELIRPYIGGETPTLSRMGGTDFAKQKDRVRSAVAEIAQELVVLYQSRLHTPGHSFPADTPWMRELSESFTFEETPDQVTAIRDVLSDMESPHPMDRLICGDVGFGKTEVAMRAAFSAIAEGKQVAVLVPTTLLAQQHHQTFEDRFAAHPVRVEALSRFLTPAQQRKVVAEVADGTVDVLIGTHRLLSEDVTFKNLGLLVIDEEQRFGVVHKEAIKRFKTDVDVLTLSATPIPRTLEMSLTGIRDLSLLQTAPAERLPILTHVGEYDERAVAEAIRRELLREGQVFFVHNR
;
A
#
# COMPACT_ATOMS: atom_id res chain seq x y z
N MET A 1 -13.02 22.80 -3.73
CA MET A 1 -13.66 21.69 -3.01
C MET A 1 -13.58 21.99 -1.54
N THR A 2 -14.69 21.97 -0.82
CA THR A 2 -14.77 22.35 0.59
C THR A 2 -13.92 21.40 1.43
N SER A 3 -13.12 21.94 2.35
CA SER A 3 -12.29 21.20 3.30
C SER A 3 -13.08 20.34 4.30
N ASP A 4 -14.40 20.46 4.28
CA ASP A 4 -15.31 19.78 5.20
C ASP A 4 -15.63 18.38 4.72
N GLY A 5 -15.78 17.42 5.65
CA GLY A 5 -16.19 16.05 5.37
C GLY A 5 -17.57 15.96 4.73
N ALA A 6 -17.83 14.90 3.98
CA ALA A 6 -19.10 14.68 3.29
C ALA A 6 -20.32 14.71 4.23
N LEU A 7 -20.15 14.32 5.48
CA LEU A 7 -21.19 14.25 6.53
C LEU A 7 -20.95 15.26 7.68
N ALA A 8 -20.12 16.29 7.47
CA ALA A 8 -19.64 17.21 8.51
C ALA A 8 -20.75 17.95 9.30
N GLY A 9 -21.93 18.17 8.72
CA GLY A 9 -23.02 18.82 9.41
C GLY A 9 -23.73 17.96 10.46
N LEU A 10 -23.63 16.63 10.39
CA LEU A 10 -24.39 15.71 11.23
C LEU A 10 -23.84 15.55 12.65
N PRO A 11 -22.52 15.52 12.91
CA PRO A 11 -21.97 15.33 14.26
C PRO A 11 -22.36 16.42 15.25
N ARG A 12 -22.66 17.63 14.79
CA ARG A 12 -23.14 18.75 15.64
C ARG A 12 -24.44 18.46 16.38
N GLN A 13 -25.21 17.47 15.92
CA GLN A 13 -26.45 17.05 16.61
C GLN A 13 -26.19 16.51 18.03
N LEU A 14 -24.98 16.07 18.32
CA LEU A 14 -24.59 15.58 19.66
C LEU A 14 -24.70 16.67 20.72
N VAL A 15 -24.79 17.94 20.36
CA VAL A 15 -25.08 19.04 21.31
C VAL A 15 -26.39 18.80 22.06
N ASN A 16 -27.36 18.08 21.49
CA ASN A 16 -28.64 17.77 22.09
C ASN A 16 -28.62 16.48 22.95
N ASP A 17 -27.52 15.74 22.98
CA ASP A 17 -27.41 14.51 23.79
C ASP A 17 -27.16 14.87 25.25
N GLN A 18 -28.13 14.52 26.12
CA GLN A 18 -28.08 14.85 27.54
C GLN A 18 -26.95 14.14 28.30
N VAL A 19 -26.61 12.90 27.93
CA VAL A 19 -25.56 12.12 28.57
C VAL A 19 -24.19 12.78 28.27
N LEU A 20 -23.96 13.16 27.04
CA LEU A 20 -22.72 13.84 26.67
C LEU A 20 -22.59 15.19 27.34
N GLN A 21 -23.65 15.98 27.39
CA GLN A 21 -23.63 17.29 28.06
C GLN A 21 -23.25 17.18 29.56
N GLN A 22 -23.65 16.11 30.23
CA GLN A 22 -23.29 15.85 31.63
C GLN A 22 -21.84 15.42 31.80
N LEU A 23 -21.25 14.77 30.80
CA LEU A 23 -19.87 14.28 30.82
C LEU A 23 -18.85 15.34 30.43
N LEU A 24 -19.25 16.33 29.63
CA LEU A 24 -18.34 17.40 29.19
C LEU A 24 -17.70 18.10 30.39
N GLY A 25 -16.36 18.19 30.35
CA GLY A 25 -15.57 18.81 31.44
C GLY A 25 -15.19 17.86 32.60
N GLN A 26 -15.69 16.62 32.62
CA GLN A 26 -15.22 15.63 33.62
C GLN A 26 -13.80 15.16 33.28
N LYS A 27 -12.97 14.99 34.33
CA LYS A 27 -11.59 14.53 34.18
C LYS A 27 -11.51 13.07 33.75
N ASN A 28 -12.35 12.24 34.34
CA ASN A 28 -12.44 10.81 34.05
C ASN A 28 -13.91 10.47 33.84
N ALA A 29 -14.21 9.83 32.72
CA ALA A 29 -15.55 9.38 32.43
C ALA A 29 -15.50 8.01 31.74
N GLU A 30 -16.56 7.23 31.93
CA GLU A 30 -16.80 5.98 31.26
C GLU A 30 -18.12 6.11 30.49
N ILE A 31 -18.09 5.72 29.21
CA ILE A 31 -19.25 5.75 28.34
C ILE A 31 -19.29 4.52 27.45
N ALA A 32 -20.49 3.94 27.31
CA ALA A 32 -20.71 2.86 26.35
C ALA A 32 -21.11 3.43 24.98
N VAL A 33 -20.41 3.01 23.93
CA VAL A 33 -20.67 3.35 22.54
C VAL A 33 -20.47 2.09 21.69
N ALA A 34 -21.49 1.68 20.96
CA ALA A 34 -21.36 0.55 20.06
C ALA A 34 -20.31 0.83 18.95
N ASP A 35 -19.55 -0.17 18.53
CA ASP A 35 -18.45 -0.03 17.56
C ASP A 35 -18.84 0.78 16.33
N ALA A 36 -20.00 0.48 15.74
CA ALA A 36 -20.51 1.16 14.55
C ALA A 36 -20.76 2.67 14.74
N GLY A 37 -21.01 3.12 15.99
CA GLY A 37 -21.26 4.53 16.31
C GLY A 37 -20.02 5.31 16.77
N ARG A 38 -18.85 4.67 16.93
CA ARG A 38 -17.66 5.28 17.54
C ARG A 38 -17.13 6.46 16.75
N ALA A 39 -17.01 6.32 15.43
CA ALA A 39 -16.51 7.41 14.57
C ALA A 39 -17.42 8.65 14.66
N PHE A 40 -18.73 8.44 14.60
CA PHE A 40 -19.73 9.52 14.75
C PHE A 40 -19.66 10.16 16.14
N PHE A 41 -19.55 9.36 17.19
CA PHE A 41 -19.39 9.83 18.57
C PHE A 41 -18.15 10.71 18.74
N VAL A 42 -16.98 10.26 18.24
CA VAL A 42 -15.74 11.02 18.31
C VAL A 42 -15.85 12.33 17.50
N ALA A 43 -16.42 12.26 16.30
CA ALA A 43 -16.68 13.45 15.49
C ALA A 43 -17.60 14.45 16.20
N GLY A 44 -18.63 13.97 16.86
CA GLY A 44 -19.52 14.82 17.65
C GLY A 44 -18.84 15.45 18.86
N LEU A 45 -17.99 14.71 19.57
CA LEU A 45 -17.18 15.28 20.66
C LEU A 45 -16.26 16.40 20.12
N ALA A 46 -15.66 16.23 18.96
CA ALA A 46 -14.83 17.26 18.34
C ALA A 46 -15.61 18.53 17.95
N GLU A 47 -16.92 18.43 17.71
CA GLU A 47 -17.78 19.57 17.42
C GLU A 47 -18.30 20.29 18.67
N ILE A 48 -18.46 19.59 19.79
CA ILE A 48 -19.11 20.15 20.99
C ILE A 48 -18.16 20.39 22.18
N SER A 49 -17.01 19.70 22.22
CA SER A 49 -16.03 19.83 23.29
C SER A 49 -15.12 21.03 23.08
N SER A 50 -14.76 21.71 24.16
CA SER A 50 -13.67 22.70 24.17
C SER A 50 -12.28 22.08 24.35
N GLN A 51 -12.22 20.76 24.55
CA GLN A 51 -10.98 19.99 24.73
C GLN A 51 -10.38 19.63 23.39
N VAL A 52 -9.19 20.15 23.11
CA VAL A 52 -8.48 19.94 21.84
C VAL A 52 -7.00 19.73 22.13
N PRO A 53 -6.35 18.72 21.53
CA PRO A 53 -6.91 17.69 20.67
C PRO A 53 -7.67 16.60 21.44
N ILE A 54 -8.56 15.90 20.73
CA ILE A 54 -9.11 14.62 21.19
C ILE A 54 -8.20 13.51 20.66
N VAL A 55 -7.51 12.81 21.54
CA VAL A 55 -6.60 11.72 21.20
C VAL A 55 -7.33 10.39 21.37
N VAL A 56 -7.58 9.67 20.30
CA VAL A 56 -8.30 8.40 20.29
C VAL A 56 -7.33 7.24 20.19
N VAL A 57 -7.29 6.39 21.24
CA VAL A 57 -6.38 5.26 21.30
C VAL A 57 -7.10 3.97 20.92
N THR A 58 -6.56 3.24 19.94
CA THR A 58 -7.07 1.96 19.44
C THR A 58 -6.12 0.81 19.76
N SER A 59 -6.62 -0.42 19.77
CA SER A 59 -5.81 -1.60 20.09
C SER A 59 -4.88 -2.03 18.96
N THR A 60 -5.25 -1.80 17.71
CA THR A 60 -4.47 -2.19 16.53
C THR A 60 -4.27 -1.04 15.56
N VAL A 61 -3.25 -1.18 14.70
CA VAL A 61 -2.97 -0.24 13.60
C VAL A 61 -4.16 -0.16 12.65
N ARG A 62 -4.73 -1.30 12.29
CA ARG A 62 -5.88 -1.38 11.39
C ARG A 62 -7.13 -0.66 11.92
N GLU A 63 -7.42 -0.82 13.22
CA GLU A 63 -8.53 -0.09 13.85
C GLU A 63 -8.29 1.43 13.79
N ALA A 64 -7.04 1.87 13.99
CA ALA A 64 -6.67 3.29 13.92
C ALA A 64 -6.87 3.86 12.51
N GLU A 65 -6.39 3.16 11.49
CA GLU A 65 -6.53 3.58 10.10
C GLU A 65 -8.00 3.65 9.67
N THR A 66 -8.78 2.60 9.98
CA THR A 66 -10.23 2.57 9.71
C THR A 66 -10.95 3.75 10.37
N LEU A 67 -10.67 3.98 11.64
CA LEU A 67 -11.29 5.08 12.38
C LEU A 67 -10.90 6.44 11.81
N CYS A 68 -9.65 6.60 11.37
CA CYS A 68 -9.17 7.83 10.75
C CYS A 68 -9.91 8.11 9.42
N ASP A 69 -10.05 7.08 8.56
CA ASP A 69 -10.78 7.19 7.30
C ASP A 69 -12.26 7.55 7.53
N ASP A 70 -12.91 6.90 8.49
CA ASP A 70 -14.29 7.23 8.85
C ASP A 70 -14.40 8.67 9.38
N LEU A 71 -13.47 9.10 10.25
CA LEU A 71 -13.46 10.46 10.81
C LEU A 71 -13.22 11.53 9.74
N ASP A 72 -12.44 11.24 8.69
CA ASP A 72 -12.24 12.12 7.54
C ASP A 72 -13.57 12.42 6.82
N VAL A 73 -14.48 11.44 6.77
CA VAL A 73 -15.81 11.63 6.18
C VAL A 73 -16.70 12.51 7.07
N TRP A 74 -16.57 12.38 8.40
CA TRP A 74 -17.36 13.14 9.37
C TRP A 74 -16.85 14.56 9.62
N LEU A 75 -15.53 14.80 9.60
CA LEU A 75 -14.92 16.06 10.01
C LEU A 75 -14.16 16.77 8.88
N GLY A 76 -13.66 16.01 7.89
CA GLY A 76 -12.73 16.48 6.88
C GLY A 76 -11.25 16.23 7.23
N LYS A 77 -10.46 16.00 6.19
CA LYS A 77 -9.04 15.56 6.30
C LYS A 77 -8.14 16.54 7.05
N GLU A 78 -8.46 17.84 7.08
CA GLU A 78 -7.61 18.83 7.75
C GLU A 78 -7.73 18.79 9.28
N ARG A 79 -8.84 18.27 9.80
CA ARG A 79 -9.18 18.26 11.23
C ARG A 79 -8.73 16.96 11.93
N VAL A 80 -8.49 15.90 11.17
CA VAL A 80 -8.11 14.57 11.66
C VAL A 80 -6.66 14.29 11.30
N ARG A 81 -5.92 13.67 12.22
CA ARG A 81 -4.54 13.24 11.99
C ARG A 81 -4.30 11.86 12.58
N TYR A 82 -3.55 11.07 11.86
CA TYR A 82 -3.09 9.76 12.28
C TYR A 82 -1.66 9.84 12.82
N PHE A 83 -1.39 9.27 13.99
CA PHE A 83 -0.04 9.13 14.55
C PHE A 83 0.41 7.67 14.39
N PRO A 84 1.20 7.36 13.36
CA PRO A 84 1.58 5.99 13.06
C PRO A 84 2.59 5.43 14.06
N ALA A 85 2.54 4.10 14.28
CA ALA A 85 3.63 3.36 14.90
C ALA A 85 4.76 3.12 13.89
N TRP A 86 5.99 2.92 14.37
CA TRP A 86 7.05 2.42 13.49
C TRP A 86 6.70 1.01 12.99
N GLU A 87 6.96 0.74 11.73
CA GLU A 87 6.78 -0.58 11.11
C GLU A 87 7.86 -1.56 11.56
N THR A 88 9.04 -1.04 11.94
CA THR A 88 10.19 -1.80 12.38
C THR A 88 10.03 -2.28 13.81
N LEU A 89 10.70 -3.38 14.14
CA LEU A 89 10.76 -3.90 15.49
C LEU A 89 11.85 -3.21 16.30
N PRO A 90 11.74 -3.25 17.64
CA PRO A 90 12.86 -2.89 18.50
C PRO A 90 14.11 -3.68 18.11
N PHE A 91 15.27 -3.03 18.16
CA PHE A 91 16.59 -3.62 17.84
C PHE A 91 16.83 -4.02 16.38
N GLU A 92 15.88 -3.79 15.50
CA GLU A 92 16.02 -4.07 14.08
C GLU A 92 16.97 -3.04 13.43
N ARG A 93 17.91 -3.52 12.58
CA ARG A 93 18.87 -2.64 11.88
C ARG A 93 18.29 -2.04 10.59
N VAL A 94 17.01 -1.72 10.61
CA VAL A 94 16.27 -1.11 9.52
C VAL A 94 15.55 0.12 10.06
N SER A 95 15.60 1.22 9.33
CA SER A 95 14.86 2.43 9.71
C SER A 95 13.37 2.31 9.37
N PRO A 96 12.50 2.96 10.17
CA PRO A 96 11.12 3.16 9.77
C PRO A 96 11.02 3.89 8.42
N ALA A 97 9.89 3.76 7.76
CA ALA A 97 9.66 4.47 6.51
C ALA A 97 9.79 6.00 6.72
N THR A 98 10.43 6.67 5.75
CA THR A 98 10.62 8.13 5.78
C THR A 98 9.28 8.87 5.95
N GLU A 99 8.20 8.36 5.34
CA GLU A 99 6.86 8.92 5.50
C GLU A 99 6.33 8.78 6.93
N THR A 100 6.50 7.63 7.55
CA THR A 100 6.11 7.39 8.94
C THR A 100 6.82 8.35 9.88
N MET A 101 8.14 8.48 9.76
CA MET A 101 8.93 9.42 10.56
C MET A 101 8.48 10.88 10.32
N GLY A 102 8.28 11.26 9.06
CA GLY A 102 7.83 12.59 8.69
C GLY A 102 6.45 12.93 9.25
N LYS A 103 5.47 12.03 9.12
CA LYS A 103 4.10 12.21 9.67
C LYS A 103 4.11 12.38 11.18
N ARG A 104 4.92 11.58 11.88
CA ARG A 104 5.07 11.69 13.34
C ARG A 104 5.63 13.05 13.74
N LEU A 105 6.72 13.49 13.12
CA LEU A 105 7.36 14.78 13.41
C LEU A 105 6.48 15.97 13.03
N GLU A 106 5.77 15.91 11.92
CA GLU A 106 4.79 16.94 11.53
C GLU A 106 3.68 17.06 12.58
N LEU A 107 3.11 15.92 13.02
CA LEU A 107 2.06 15.93 14.02
C LEU A 107 2.55 16.44 15.38
N LEU A 108 3.73 16.00 15.84
CA LEU A 108 4.33 16.49 17.08
C LEU A 108 4.53 18.02 17.06
N ASN A 109 4.96 18.57 15.92
CA ASN A 109 5.05 20.02 15.74
C ASN A 109 3.68 20.71 15.78
N ARG A 110 2.66 20.14 15.11
CA ARG A 110 1.29 20.69 15.12
C ARG A 110 0.64 20.65 16.50
N LEU A 111 0.91 19.62 17.31
CA LEU A 111 0.40 19.52 18.69
C LEU A 111 0.89 20.68 19.60
N GLN A 112 2.05 21.23 19.28
CA GLN A 112 2.63 22.38 20.01
C GLN A 112 2.24 23.72 19.40
N SER A 113 1.59 23.74 18.23
CA SER A 113 1.14 24.96 17.57
C SER A 113 -0.09 25.58 18.23
N ARG A 114 -0.44 26.80 17.81
CA ARG A 114 -1.67 27.47 18.27
C ARG A 114 -2.95 26.80 17.73
N ASN A 115 -2.86 26.07 16.65
CA ASN A 115 -3.98 25.37 16.01
C ASN A 115 -3.64 23.86 15.91
N PRO A 116 -3.72 23.10 17.01
CA PRO A 116 -3.56 21.66 16.95
C PRO A 116 -4.70 21.01 16.15
N PRO A 117 -4.54 19.77 15.64
CA PRO A 117 -5.65 19.06 15.01
C PRO A 117 -6.77 18.79 16.02
N ASP A 118 -8.01 18.72 15.56
CA ASP A 118 -9.15 18.48 16.45
C ASP A 118 -9.12 17.04 17.00
N VAL A 119 -8.80 16.09 16.12
CA VAL A 119 -8.71 14.67 16.49
C VAL A 119 -7.38 14.08 16.04
N VAL A 120 -6.78 13.28 16.94
CA VAL A 120 -5.58 12.48 16.67
C VAL A 120 -5.90 11.02 16.95
N VAL A 121 -5.76 10.15 15.96
CA VAL A 121 -5.96 8.71 16.12
C VAL A 121 -4.62 8.02 16.29
N VAL A 122 -4.50 7.17 17.32
CA VAL A 122 -3.22 6.59 17.74
C VAL A 122 -3.40 5.11 18.08
N PRO A 123 -2.71 4.17 17.40
CA PRO A 123 -2.67 2.78 17.86
C PRO A 123 -1.84 2.67 19.16
N VAL A 124 -2.22 1.75 20.04
CA VAL A 124 -1.55 1.57 21.35
C VAL A 124 -0.04 1.40 21.21
N ARG A 125 0.43 0.71 20.17
CA ARG A 125 1.86 0.56 19.88
C ARG A 125 2.57 1.90 19.72
N ALA A 126 1.97 2.86 19.00
CA ALA A 126 2.54 4.20 18.83
C ALA A 126 2.47 5.04 20.13
N LEU A 127 1.42 4.83 20.93
CA LEU A 127 1.25 5.51 22.21
C LEU A 127 2.34 5.12 23.23
N LEU A 128 2.73 3.83 23.24
CA LEU A 128 3.76 3.29 24.14
C LEU A 128 5.18 3.63 23.70
N GLN A 129 5.37 3.98 22.44
CA GLN A 129 6.68 4.15 21.83
C GLN A 129 7.37 5.42 22.32
N ARG A 130 8.65 5.29 22.69
CA ARG A 130 9.50 6.44 23.01
C ARG A 130 9.70 7.34 21.80
N ILE A 131 9.75 8.62 22.03
CA ILE A 131 9.98 9.67 21.04
C ILE A 131 11.33 10.32 21.37
N ASN A 132 12.09 10.67 20.32
CA ASN A 132 13.31 11.44 20.51
C ASN A 132 12.98 12.81 21.14
N PRO A 133 13.61 13.21 22.27
CA PRO A 133 13.39 14.52 22.87
C PRO A 133 13.59 15.71 21.93
N GLU A 134 14.50 15.59 20.96
CA GLU A 134 14.72 16.61 19.93
C GLU A 134 13.51 16.84 19.01
N ALA A 135 12.58 15.89 18.96
CA ALA A 135 11.32 16.04 18.19
C ALA A 135 10.46 17.21 18.70
N ARG A 136 10.62 17.63 20.00
CA ARG A 136 9.98 18.83 20.54
C ARG A 136 10.37 20.10 19.77
N ASN A 137 11.59 20.13 19.23
CA ASN A 137 12.17 21.26 18.55
C ASN A 137 12.19 21.08 17.01
N ALA A 138 11.55 20.05 16.50
CA ALA A 138 11.50 19.76 15.07
C ALA A 138 10.86 20.91 14.31
N GLN A 139 11.67 21.68 13.59
CA GLN A 139 11.19 22.78 12.77
C GLN A 139 10.77 22.26 11.39
N LEU A 140 9.55 22.58 11.01
CA LEU A 140 9.08 22.41 9.64
C LEU A 140 9.68 23.51 8.77
N LEU A 141 10.03 23.18 7.54
CA LEU A 141 10.47 24.13 6.52
C LEU A 141 9.29 24.37 5.57
N GLU A 142 8.98 25.62 5.27
CA GLU A 142 7.96 25.97 4.27
C GLU A 142 8.62 26.60 3.05
N LEU A 143 8.37 26.05 1.87
CA LEU A 143 8.66 26.70 0.61
C LEU A 143 7.36 27.31 0.07
N ARG A 144 7.41 28.59 -0.29
CA ARG A 144 6.25 29.32 -0.82
C ARG A 144 6.66 30.08 -2.07
N ARG A 145 5.82 30.07 -3.09
CA ARG A 145 6.02 30.89 -4.29
C ARG A 145 6.15 32.38 -3.93
N GLY A 146 7.14 33.04 -4.50
CA GLY A 146 7.47 34.46 -4.23
C GLY A 146 8.28 34.69 -2.95
N SER A 147 8.62 33.66 -2.16
CA SER A 147 9.51 33.80 -1.01
C SER A 147 10.97 33.73 -1.42
N ARG A 148 11.84 34.33 -0.59
CA ARG A 148 13.28 34.25 -0.77
C ARG A 148 13.85 33.00 -0.12
N ALA A 149 14.79 32.36 -0.82
CA ALA A 149 15.45 31.17 -0.35
C ALA A 149 16.86 31.04 -0.95
N ASP A 150 17.87 30.93 -0.11
CA ASP A 150 19.23 30.61 -0.56
C ASP A 150 19.38 29.09 -0.74
N LEU A 151 19.76 28.62 -1.93
CA LEU A 151 19.90 27.20 -2.25
C LEU A 151 20.96 26.49 -1.38
N SER A 152 22.01 27.19 -0.96
CA SER A 152 23.05 26.61 -0.12
C SER A 152 22.52 26.40 1.30
N GLU A 153 21.83 27.38 1.87
CA GLU A 153 21.18 27.28 3.18
C GLU A 153 20.09 26.21 3.17
N LEU A 154 19.27 26.16 2.10
CA LEU A 154 18.26 25.10 1.91
C LEU A 154 18.89 23.72 1.87
N SER A 155 19.98 23.55 1.11
CA SER A 155 20.71 22.27 1.03
C SER A 155 21.22 21.84 2.40
N GLN A 156 21.83 22.72 3.15
CA GLN A 156 22.34 22.44 4.50
C GLN A 156 21.19 22.08 5.45
N SER A 157 20.08 22.82 5.39
CA SER A 157 18.90 22.57 6.20
C SER A 157 18.27 21.20 5.88
N LEU A 158 18.16 20.84 4.60
CA LEU A 158 17.62 19.54 4.18
C LEU A 158 18.51 18.38 4.65
N VAL A 159 19.82 18.48 4.48
CA VAL A 159 20.76 17.46 5.00
C VAL A 159 20.64 17.33 6.52
N ALA A 160 20.57 18.44 7.26
CA ALA A 160 20.38 18.42 8.71
C ALA A 160 19.04 17.78 9.14
N LYS A 161 18.02 17.85 8.28
CA LYS A 161 16.72 17.20 8.47
C LYS A 161 16.68 15.73 8.01
N GLY A 162 17.83 15.16 7.60
CA GLY A 162 17.96 13.76 7.19
C GLY A 162 17.59 13.48 5.73
N TYR A 163 17.43 14.52 4.88
CA TYR A 163 17.29 14.33 3.45
C TYR A 163 18.60 13.96 2.79
N ARG A 164 18.56 13.05 1.83
CA ARG A 164 19.72 12.64 1.03
C ARG A 164 19.79 13.47 -0.24
N ARG A 165 21.01 13.98 -0.54
CA ARG A 165 21.26 14.67 -1.79
C ARG A 165 21.59 13.65 -2.88
N GLU A 166 20.80 13.61 -3.92
CA GLU A 166 20.94 12.70 -5.05
C GLU A 166 21.09 13.49 -6.36
N PHE A 167 21.50 12.79 -7.41
CA PHE A 167 21.56 13.40 -8.74
C PHE A 167 20.15 13.64 -9.30
N GLN A 168 19.23 12.73 -9.03
CA GLN A 168 17.82 12.76 -9.45
C GLN A 168 16.96 12.29 -8.28
N VAL A 169 15.81 12.91 -8.10
CA VAL A 169 14.87 12.57 -7.03
C VAL A 169 13.96 11.44 -7.50
N GLU A 170 14.01 10.32 -6.78
CA GLU A 170 13.20 9.13 -7.04
C GLU A 170 12.41 8.69 -5.80
N HIS A 171 12.96 8.95 -4.60
CA HIS A 171 12.37 8.46 -3.35
C HIS A 171 12.09 9.61 -2.37
N ARG A 172 11.14 9.37 -1.47
CA ARG A 172 10.88 10.29 -0.36
C ARG A 172 12.12 10.46 0.50
N GLY A 173 12.39 11.70 0.90
CA GLY A 173 13.59 12.03 1.67
C GLY A 173 14.81 12.31 0.81
N GLU A 174 14.63 12.44 -0.51
CA GLU A 174 15.69 12.83 -1.45
C GLU A 174 15.49 14.24 -1.96
N PHE A 175 16.61 14.89 -2.31
CA PHE A 175 16.61 16.16 -3.02
C PHE A 175 17.77 16.25 -4.01
N ALA A 176 17.57 17.05 -5.07
CA ALA A 176 18.56 17.35 -6.09
C ALA A 176 18.61 18.85 -6.36
N ILE A 177 19.80 19.39 -6.62
CA ILE A 177 19.99 20.78 -7.02
C ILE A 177 20.69 20.80 -8.37
N ARG A 178 20.08 21.44 -9.35
CA ARG A 178 20.59 21.58 -10.71
C ARG A 178 20.46 23.04 -11.17
N GLY A 179 21.56 23.80 -11.12
CA GLY A 179 21.50 25.24 -11.40
C GLY A 179 20.62 25.97 -10.38
N GLY A 180 19.60 26.67 -10.85
CA GLY A 180 18.60 27.36 -10.02
C GLY A 180 17.38 26.52 -9.65
N ILE A 181 17.43 25.20 -9.84
CA ILE A 181 16.28 24.29 -9.59
C ILE A 181 16.59 23.43 -8.38
N LEU A 182 15.65 23.40 -7.44
CA LEU A 182 15.62 22.44 -6.34
C LEU A 182 14.48 21.45 -6.59
N ASP A 183 14.82 20.20 -6.82
CA ASP A 183 13.90 19.06 -6.82
C ASP A 183 13.93 18.40 -5.44
N LEU A 184 12.78 18.10 -4.85
CA LEU A 184 12.68 17.56 -3.51
C LEU A 184 11.47 16.63 -3.41
N PHE A 185 11.63 15.47 -2.75
CA PHE A 185 10.48 14.66 -2.37
C PHE A 185 10.28 14.75 -0.85
N PRO A 186 9.35 15.62 -0.39
CA PRO A 186 9.09 15.78 1.04
C PRO A 186 8.65 14.46 1.69
N SER A 187 9.00 14.26 2.94
CA SER A 187 8.69 13.02 3.68
C SER A 187 7.18 12.75 3.80
N THR A 188 6.35 13.80 3.85
CA THR A 188 4.88 13.70 4.04
C THR A 188 4.06 13.96 2.78
N ALA A 189 4.69 14.42 1.69
CA ALA A 189 3.97 14.73 0.46
C ALA A 189 3.66 13.47 -0.36
N SER A 190 2.59 13.51 -1.15
CA SER A 190 2.22 12.45 -2.09
C SER A 190 3.06 12.48 -3.37
N SER A 191 3.51 13.67 -3.78
CA SER A 191 4.28 13.91 -5.00
C SER A 191 5.56 14.68 -4.69
N PRO A 192 6.65 14.47 -5.47
CA PRO A 192 7.83 15.32 -5.36
C PRO A 192 7.55 16.72 -5.90
N VAL A 193 8.31 17.70 -5.42
CA VAL A 193 8.11 19.13 -5.69
C VAL A 193 9.37 19.72 -6.31
N ARG A 194 9.19 20.57 -7.30
CA ARG A 194 10.22 21.35 -7.98
C ARG A 194 10.04 22.82 -7.64
N ALA A 195 11.07 23.45 -7.12
CA ALA A 195 11.17 24.89 -6.94
C ALA A 195 12.17 25.47 -7.95
N ASP A 196 11.68 26.30 -8.86
CA ASP A 196 12.50 27.05 -9.80
C ASP A 196 12.82 28.41 -9.16
N LEU A 197 14.11 28.71 -8.95
CA LEU A 197 14.58 29.94 -8.34
C LEU A 197 15.18 30.87 -9.39
N TRP A 198 14.82 32.16 -9.32
CA TRP A 198 15.49 33.23 -10.03
C TRP A 198 16.29 34.06 -9.03
N GLY A 199 17.61 33.85 -9.02
CA GLY A 199 18.45 34.36 -7.96
C GLY A 199 18.13 33.68 -6.62
N ASP A 200 17.61 34.46 -5.67
CA ASP A 200 17.18 34.01 -4.33
C ASP A 200 15.64 33.96 -4.15
N GLU A 201 14.87 34.16 -5.21
CA GLU A 201 13.39 34.14 -5.17
C GLU A 201 12.83 32.87 -5.82
N ILE A 202 11.88 32.21 -5.16
CA ILE A 202 11.13 31.08 -5.72
C ILE A 202 10.09 31.61 -6.72
N GLU A 203 10.44 31.60 -8.00
CA GLU A 203 9.56 32.10 -9.06
C GLU A 203 8.38 31.13 -9.31
N ARG A 204 8.69 29.84 -9.31
CA ARG A 204 7.71 28.78 -9.56
C ARG A 204 7.87 27.63 -8.59
N LEU A 205 6.73 27.10 -8.14
CA LEU A 205 6.66 25.90 -7.31
C LEU A 205 5.66 24.94 -7.94
N SER A 206 6.06 23.71 -8.25
CA SER A 206 5.22 22.74 -8.93
C SER A 206 5.47 21.32 -8.43
N GLU A 207 4.46 20.48 -8.47
CA GLU A 207 4.66 19.03 -8.37
C GLU A 207 5.29 18.52 -9.68
N PHE A 208 5.99 17.38 -9.62
CA PHE A 208 6.49 16.72 -10.82
C PHE A 208 6.37 15.20 -10.73
N SER A 209 6.38 14.55 -11.88
CA SER A 209 6.31 13.09 -11.99
C SER A 209 7.71 12.46 -11.91
N ILE A 210 7.88 11.46 -11.06
CA ILE A 210 9.14 10.69 -10.92
C ILE A 210 9.51 10.03 -12.24
N SER A 211 8.54 9.46 -12.96
CA SER A 211 8.79 8.63 -14.15
C SER A 211 9.36 9.40 -15.35
N ASN A 212 8.99 10.66 -15.51
CA ASN A 212 9.41 11.47 -16.67
C ASN A 212 10.06 12.80 -16.28
N GLN A 213 10.17 13.08 -14.97
CA GLN A 213 10.79 14.29 -14.40
C GLN A 213 10.16 15.61 -14.89
N ARG A 214 8.92 15.57 -15.38
CA ARG A 214 8.19 16.75 -15.86
C ARG A 214 7.27 17.30 -14.78
N SER A 215 7.22 18.62 -14.66
CA SER A 215 6.27 19.32 -13.81
C SER A 215 4.83 19.01 -14.22
N THR A 216 3.95 18.82 -13.24
CA THR A 216 2.54 18.45 -13.42
C THR A 216 1.63 19.59 -13.00
N ALA A 217 1.48 19.87 -11.70
CA ALA A 217 0.59 20.87 -11.15
C ALA A 217 1.38 22.00 -10.47
N GLU A 218 0.96 23.26 -10.64
CA GLU A 218 1.50 24.38 -9.86
C GLU A 218 0.87 24.40 -8.46
N ILE A 219 1.71 24.59 -7.44
CA ILE A 219 1.29 24.73 -6.04
C ILE A 219 1.76 26.06 -5.47
N GLN A 220 1.10 26.54 -4.43
CA GLN A 220 1.43 27.84 -3.80
C GLN A 220 2.47 27.69 -2.70
N SER A 221 2.41 26.60 -1.94
CA SER A 221 3.36 26.31 -0.87
C SER A 221 3.45 24.81 -0.61
N VAL A 222 4.54 24.40 0.01
CA VAL A 222 4.74 23.03 0.52
C VAL A 222 5.42 23.07 1.87
N ILE A 223 4.94 22.24 2.79
CA ILE A 223 5.54 22.04 4.12
C ILE A 223 6.46 20.82 4.05
N ILE A 224 7.66 20.98 4.56
CA ILE A 224 8.71 19.96 4.55
C ILE A 224 9.01 19.56 6.00
N ALA A 225 8.54 18.39 6.39
CA ALA A 225 8.90 17.79 7.67
C ALA A 225 10.28 17.09 7.57
N PRO A 226 11.01 16.91 8.68
CA PRO A 226 12.23 16.12 8.65
C PRO A 226 12.01 14.70 8.12
N ALA A 227 13.03 14.15 7.45
CA ALA A 227 12.99 12.81 6.88
C ALA A 227 13.40 11.73 7.90
N ARG A 228 13.98 12.11 9.07
CA ARG A 228 14.48 11.20 10.11
C ARG A 228 14.08 11.68 11.51
N GLU A 229 13.70 10.74 12.39
CA GLU A 229 13.32 11.04 13.78
C GLU A 229 14.53 11.17 14.72
N LEU A 230 15.66 10.58 14.37
CA LEU A 230 16.90 10.61 15.16
C LEU A 230 18.01 11.35 14.40
N PRO A 231 18.00 12.71 14.34
CA PRO A 231 19.12 13.42 13.77
C PRO A 231 20.36 13.27 14.67
N PRO A 232 21.58 13.13 14.11
CA PRO A 232 22.83 13.01 14.86
C PRO A 232 23.26 14.38 15.44
N THR A 233 22.45 14.90 16.38
CA THR A 233 22.74 16.16 17.09
C THR A 233 24.01 16.06 17.93
N ARG A 234 24.46 17.20 18.44
CA ARG A 234 25.64 17.22 19.34
C ARG A 234 25.44 16.27 20.52
N GLN A 235 24.27 16.26 21.15
CA GLN A 235 23.99 15.40 22.31
C GLN A 235 24.02 13.90 21.92
N VAL A 236 23.42 13.53 20.80
CA VAL A 236 23.45 12.16 20.27
C VAL A 236 24.89 11.71 20.01
N ARG A 237 25.70 12.59 19.39
CA ARG A 237 27.10 12.29 19.09
C ARG A 237 27.96 12.14 20.36
N GLU A 238 27.80 13.03 21.34
CA GLU A 238 28.48 12.94 22.63
C GLU A 238 28.10 11.66 23.37
N ARG A 239 26.80 11.31 23.37
CA ARG A 239 26.34 10.06 23.98
C ARG A 239 26.86 8.82 23.25
N ALA A 240 26.92 8.85 21.94
CA ALA A 240 27.52 7.75 21.16
C ALA A 240 28.99 7.53 21.48
N LEU A 241 29.78 8.59 21.76
CA LEU A 241 31.15 8.47 22.22
C LEU A 241 31.27 7.79 23.58
N GLU A 242 30.36 8.08 24.53
CA GLU A 242 30.31 7.40 25.82
C GLU A 242 29.98 5.92 25.67
N LEU A 243 29.06 5.58 24.72
CA LEU A 243 28.65 4.21 24.47
C LEU A 243 29.76 3.35 23.84
N LEU A 244 30.76 3.95 23.18
CA LEU A 244 31.96 3.22 22.72
C LEU A 244 32.73 2.54 23.87
N GLU A 245 32.72 3.16 25.05
CA GLU A 245 33.40 2.63 26.23
C GLU A 245 32.49 1.70 27.04
N THR A 246 31.18 2.02 27.15
CA THR A 246 30.26 1.31 28.02
C THR A 246 29.54 0.14 27.33
N GLU A 247 29.34 0.20 25.99
CA GLU A 247 28.59 -0.77 25.21
C GLU A 247 29.39 -1.22 23.96
N PRO A 248 30.52 -1.93 24.15
CA PRO A 248 31.47 -2.23 23.07
C PRO A 248 30.90 -3.14 21.96
N TRP A 249 29.80 -3.83 22.22
CA TRP A 249 29.10 -4.70 21.25
C TRP A 249 28.51 -3.93 20.06
N GLY A 250 28.14 -2.66 20.27
CA GLY A 250 27.57 -1.78 19.24
C GLY A 250 28.58 -0.83 18.59
N ARG A 251 29.89 -1.11 18.68
CA ARG A 251 30.97 -0.21 18.31
C ARG A 251 30.81 0.44 16.94
N GLU A 252 30.49 -0.34 15.92
CA GLU A 252 30.32 0.16 14.55
C GLU A 252 29.24 1.24 14.47
N GLN A 253 28.09 1.01 15.12
CA GLN A 253 26.96 1.93 15.15
C GLN A 253 27.32 3.20 15.95
N TRP A 254 27.99 3.04 17.09
CA TRP A 254 28.40 4.17 17.92
C TRP A 254 29.45 5.05 17.23
N GLU A 255 30.41 4.47 16.51
CA GLU A 255 31.39 5.21 15.72
C GLU A 255 30.72 6.05 14.63
N ARG A 256 29.74 5.48 13.90
CA ARG A 256 28.98 6.20 12.87
C ARG A 256 28.12 7.32 13.43
N LEU A 257 27.43 7.07 14.54
CA LEU A 257 26.65 8.11 15.23
C LEU A 257 27.53 9.24 15.76
N ALA A 258 28.69 8.90 16.35
CA ALA A 258 29.66 9.87 16.84
C ALA A 258 30.24 10.72 15.70
N ALA A 259 30.47 10.14 14.53
CA ALA A 259 30.87 10.86 13.31
C ALA A 259 29.74 11.78 12.75
N GLY A 260 28.51 11.59 13.19
CA GLY A 260 27.37 12.36 12.71
C GLY A 260 26.78 11.83 11.40
N GLU A 261 27.00 10.54 11.11
CA GLU A 261 26.47 9.89 9.91
C GLU A 261 24.99 9.51 10.07
N PHE A 262 24.23 9.67 8.99
CA PHE A 262 22.92 9.05 8.83
C PHE A 262 23.07 7.64 8.23
N PHE A 263 22.44 6.64 8.82
CA PHE A 263 22.47 5.28 8.30
C PHE A 263 21.17 4.55 8.63
N ASP A 264 20.87 3.49 7.90
CA ASP A 264 19.67 2.69 8.12
C ASP A 264 19.71 1.94 9.45
N GLY A 265 18.60 1.97 10.18
CA GLY A 265 18.44 1.34 11.48
C GLY A 265 18.91 2.18 12.66
N MET A 266 19.39 3.41 12.44
CA MET A 266 19.87 4.25 13.53
C MET A 266 18.79 4.60 14.57
N GLU A 267 17.53 4.66 14.16
CA GLU A 267 16.41 4.96 15.05
C GLU A 267 16.22 3.90 16.14
N SER A 268 16.54 2.64 15.85
CA SER A 268 16.43 1.54 16.82
C SER A 268 17.34 1.73 18.05
N TRP A 269 18.35 2.59 17.96
CA TRP A 269 19.29 2.90 19.03
C TRP A 269 18.82 4.03 19.97
N LEU A 270 17.64 4.61 19.69
CA LEU A 270 17.06 5.68 20.51
C LEU A 270 17.10 5.40 22.02
N PRO A 271 16.76 4.18 22.54
CA PRO A 271 16.76 3.90 23.96
C PRO A 271 18.13 4.02 24.66
N TRP A 272 19.24 3.86 23.93
CA TRP A 272 20.60 4.05 24.46
C TRP A 272 21.08 5.50 24.39
N LEU A 273 20.56 6.24 23.41
CA LEU A 273 21.01 7.59 23.07
C LEU A 273 20.33 8.67 23.92
N THR A 274 19.19 8.35 24.52
CA THR A 274 18.42 9.29 25.33
C THR A 274 18.07 8.68 26.70
N SER A 275 18.30 9.42 27.77
CA SER A 275 17.88 9.05 29.14
C SER A 275 16.41 9.43 29.42
N GLU A 276 15.87 10.38 28.65
CA GLU A 276 14.48 10.84 28.80
C GLU A 276 13.53 9.86 28.12
N GLU A 277 12.55 9.36 28.88
CA GLU A 277 11.45 8.56 28.34
C GLU A 277 10.32 9.49 27.91
N LEU A 278 10.50 10.18 26.79
CA LEU A 278 9.47 11.00 26.17
C LEU A 278 8.49 10.12 25.40
N ILE A 279 7.20 10.33 25.60
CA ILE A 279 6.10 9.66 24.90
C ILE A 279 5.11 10.69 24.37
N LEU A 280 4.17 10.24 23.52
CA LEU A 280 3.14 11.14 22.98
C LEU A 280 2.34 11.86 24.06
N GLY A 281 2.05 11.20 25.17
CA GLY A 281 1.33 11.80 26.29
C GLY A 281 2.01 13.05 26.87
N ASP A 282 3.34 13.08 26.87
CA ASP A 282 4.13 14.23 27.34
C ASP A 282 4.08 15.45 26.39
N MET A 283 3.59 15.24 25.15
CA MET A 283 3.43 16.30 24.14
C MET A 283 2.03 16.92 24.14
N LEU A 284 1.09 16.33 24.92
CA LEU A 284 -0.27 16.83 24.99
C LEU A 284 -0.40 17.95 26.03
N GLN A 285 -1.25 18.93 25.69
CA GLN A 285 -1.59 20.00 26.61
C GLN A 285 -2.65 19.52 27.61
N SER A 286 -2.75 20.20 28.76
CA SER A 286 -3.71 19.83 29.82
C SER A 286 -5.19 19.93 29.42
N ASN A 287 -5.50 20.66 28.34
CA ASN A 287 -6.85 20.76 27.77
C ASN A 287 -7.18 19.66 26.76
N ALA A 288 -6.27 18.75 26.48
CA ALA A 288 -6.53 17.60 25.60
C ALA A 288 -7.47 16.58 26.29
N LEU A 289 -8.14 15.77 25.48
CA LEU A 289 -8.95 14.65 25.93
C LEU A 289 -8.41 13.37 25.33
N VAL A 290 -8.08 12.38 26.16
CA VAL A 290 -7.65 11.05 25.72
C VAL A 290 -8.82 10.08 25.82
N LEU A 291 -9.23 9.48 24.71
CA LEU A 291 -10.26 8.46 24.62
C LEU A 291 -9.62 7.08 24.47
N LEU A 292 -9.78 6.22 25.44
CA LEU A 292 -9.31 4.83 25.42
C LEU A 292 -10.43 3.92 24.91
N LEU A 293 -10.32 3.43 23.67
CA LEU A 293 -11.28 2.48 23.13
C LEU A 293 -10.99 1.06 23.65
N ASP A 294 -11.97 0.45 24.31
CA ASP A 294 -11.86 -0.88 24.92
C ASP A 294 -10.61 -1.06 25.82
N PRO A 295 -10.54 -0.39 26.98
CA PRO A 295 -9.33 -0.30 27.82
C PRO A 295 -8.72 -1.66 28.19
N LYS A 296 -9.53 -2.72 28.29
CA LYS A 296 -9.04 -4.07 28.53
C LYS A 296 -8.21 -4.58 27.36
N ARG A 297 -8.72 -4.46 26.13
CA ARG A 297 -7.98 -4.85 24.91
C ARG A 297 -6.69 -4.05 24.74
N LEU A 298 -6.71 -2.75 25.06
CA LEU A 298 -5.51 -1.90 25.04
C LEU A 298 -4.45 -2.41 26.03
N ARG A 299 -4.86 -2.77 27.25
CA ARG A 299 -3.94 -3.28 28.28
C ARG A 299 -3.39 -4.66 27.90
N ASP A 300 -4.24 -5.56 27.44
CA ASP A 300 -3.82 -6.90 26.99
C ASP A 300 -2.80 -6.78 25.86
N ARG A 301 -3.10 -5.98 24.82
CA ARG A 301 -2.19 -5.76 23.69
C ARG A 301 -0.88 -5.09 24.08
N SER A 302 -0.93 -4.12 25.00
CA SER A 302 0.27 -3.48 25.55
C SER A 302 1.17 -4.48 26.30
N SER A 303 0.58 -5.36 27.10
CA SER A 303 1.33 -6.37 27.84
C SER A 303 1.99 -7.39 26.91
N GLU A 304 1.29 -7.80 25.85
CA GLU A 304 1.85 -8.66 24.80
C GLU A 304 3.06 -7.99 24.12
N LEU A 305 2.92 -6.75 23.66
CA LEU A 305 4.00 -6.01 22.98
C LEU A 305 5.27 -5.89 23.85
N ILE A 306 5.10 -5.60 25.13
CA ILE A 306 6.24 -5.46 26.04
C ILE A 306 6.89 -6.82 26.31
N ALA A 307 6.09 -7.87 26.55
CA ALA A 307 6.62 -9.22 26.77
C ALA A 307 7.40 -9.73 25.55
N GLU A 308 6.91 -9.44 24.34
CA GLU A 308 7.57 -9.78 23.09
C GLU A 308 8.89 -9.00 22.90
N GLU A 309 8.92 -7.72 23.24
CA GLU A 309 10.14 -6.90 23.23
C GLU A 309 11.18 -7.40 24.23
N GLU A 310 10.76 -7.75 25.45
CA GLU A 310 11.64 -8.31 26.47
C GLU A 310 12.21 -9.67 26.08
N ASP A 311 11.43 -10.53 25.41
CA ASP A 311 11.90 -11.84 24.92
C ASP A 311 12.93 -11.67 23.80
N LEU A 312 12.67 -10.74 22.88
CA LEU A 312 13.62 -10.37 21.83
C LEU A 312 14.91 -9.78 22.42
N ALA A 313 14.79 -8.87 23.38
CA ALA A 313 15.93 -8.27 24.07
C ALA A 313 16.82 -9.33 24.74
N ARG A 314 16.22 -10.32 25.46
CA ARG A 314 16.95 -11.43 26.08
C ARG A 314 17.69 -12.29 25.06
N THR A 315 17.07 -12.57 23.92
CA THR A 315 17.66 -13.35 22.84
C THR A 315 18.87 -12.63 22.25
N LEU A 316 18.73 -11.31 21.98
CA LEU A 316 19.79 -10.49 21.41
C LEU A 316 20.93 -10.22 22.41
N ALA A 317 20.65 -10.02 23.68
CA ALA A 317 21.67 -9.88 24.70
C ALA A 317 22.62 -11.09 24.72
N THR A 318 22.09 -12.30 24.56
CA THR A 318 22.88 -13.52 24.45
C THR A 318 23.72 -13.54 23.16
N THR A 319 23.13 -13.10 22.05
CA THR A 319 23.81 -13.08 20.74
C THR A 319 24.93 -12.02 20.68
N TRP A 320 24.69 -10.86 21.27
CA TRP A 320 25.65 -9.76 21.34
C TRP A 320 26.67 -9.92 22.48
N GLN A 321 26.55 -11.00 23.26
CA GLN A 321 27.43 -11.31 24.41
C GLN A 321 27.43 -10.17 25.46
N THR A 322 26.31 -9.48 25.61
CA THR A 322 26.15 -8.47 26.65
C THR A 322 25.88 -9.17 27.98
N SER A 323 26.83 -9.13 28.89
CA SER A 323 26.69 -9.77 30.20
C SER A 323 27.02 -8.79 31.29
N ASN A 324 26.28 -8.84 32.41
CA ASN A 324 26.62 -8.15 33.64
C ASN A 324 27.89 -8.76 34.28
N LEU A 325 28.45 -8.09 35.27
CA LEU A 325 29.62 -8.55 36.01
C LEU A 325 29.45 -9.93 36.68
N ASP A 326 28.21 -10.36 36.90
CA ASP A 326 27.85 -11.66 37.46
C ASP A 326 27.58 -12.73 36.41
N GLY A 327 27.78 -12.43 35.11
CA GLY A 327 27.57 -13.34 33.98
C GLY A 327 26.11 -13.49 33.55
N THR A 328 25.18 -12.73 34.15
CA THR A 328 23.78 -12.70 33.66
C THR A 328 23.64 -11.83 32.41
N PRO A 329 22.72 -12.15 31.44
CA PRO A 329 22.45 -11.30 30.31
C PRO A 329 22.06 -9.88 30.77
N GLN A 330 22.67 -8.86 30.18
CA GLN A 330 22.31 -7.47 30.46
C GLN A 330 20.90 -7.16 29.93
N ALA A 331 20.07 -6.48 30.72
CA ALA A 331 18.77 -5.99 30.25
C ALA A 331 18.98 -4.86 29.25
N LEU A 332 18.58 -5.07 28.01
CA LEU A 332 18.61 -4.02 26.98
C LEU A 332 17.48 -3.02 27.22
N PRO A 333 17.69 -1.72 26.99
CA PRO A 333 16.68 -0.71 27.21
C PRO A 333 15.57 -0.82 26.15
N GLY A 334 14.31 -0.87 26.61
CA GLY A 334 13.14 -1.03 25.73
C GLY A 334 12.76 0.26 25.00
N LEU A 335 12.20 0.10 23.80
CA LEU A 335 11.61 1.17 22.98
C LEU A 335 10.21 1.56 23.49
N HIS A 336 9.47 0.60 24.05
CA HIS A 336 8.10 0.81 24.53
C HIS A 336 8.06 0.98 26.05
N VAL A 337 7.16 1.87 26.50
CA VAL A 337 6.92 2.18 27.92
C VAL A 337 5.65 1.47 28.38
N PRO A 338 5.62 0.85 29.58
CA PRO A 338 4.43 0.18 30.09
C PRO A 338 3.18 1.07 30.11
N PHE A 339 2.02 0.50 29.72
CA PHE A 339 0.76 1.23 29.56
C PHE A 339 0.32 2.00 30.81
N ASP A 340 0.43 1.39 31.98
CA ASP A 340 0.06 2.04 33.24
C ASP A 340 0.99 3.24 33.56
N ARG A 341 2.26 3.17 33.12
CA ARG A 341 3.20 4.29 33.26
C ARG A 341 2.86 5.43 32.28
N VAL A 342 2.41 5.09 31.06
CA VAL A 342 1.91 6.09 30.10
C VAL A 342 0.71 6.83 30.69
N LEU A 343 -0.26 6.10 31.23
CA LEU A 343 -1.43 6.71 31.85
C LEU A 343 -1.09 7.57 33.08
N SER A 344 -0.12 7.15 33.91
CA SER A 344 0.31 7.91 35.06
C SER A 344 0.99 9.24 34.75
N LYS A 345 1.61 9.34 33.56
CA LYS A 345 2.22 10.58 33.05
C LYS A 345 1.23 11.50 32.35
N CYS A 346 0.02 11.00 31.99
CA CYS A 346 -0.97 11.77 31.27
C CYS A 346 -1.57 12.88 32.15
N VAL A 347 -1.33 14.14 31.79
CA VAL A 347 -1.90 15.32 32.47
C VAL A 347 -3.27 15.69 31.93
N SER A 348 -3.67 15.13 30.79
CA SER A 348 -4.92 15.36 30.08
C SER A 348 -6.08 14.60 30.72
N ASN A 349 -7.32 14.96 30.40
CA ASN A 349 -8.49 14.20 30.80
C ASN A 349 -8.53 12.86 30.07
N VAL A 350 -8.92 11.78 30.77
CA VAL A 350 -8.96 10.42 30.20
C VAL A 350 -10.36 9.85 30.31
N TRP A 351 -10.98 9.54 29.16
CA TRP A 351 -12.26 8.84 29.12
C TRP A 351 -12.08 7.43 28.57
N THR A 352 -12.88 6.50 29.07
CA THR A 352 -12.93 5.13 28.58
C THR A 352 -14.21 4.89 27.79
N VAL A 353 -14.06 4.33 26.60
CA VAL A 353 -15.16 4.00 25.70
C VAL A 353 -15.23 2.48 25.57
N THR A 354 -16.38 1.91 25.91
CA THR A 354 -16.62 0.45 25.87
C THR A 354 -17.86 0.13 25.04
N ASN A 355 -18.00 -1.12 24.59
CA ASN A 355 -19.21 -1.54 23.85
C ASN A 355 -20.45 -1.68 24.75
N THR A 356 -20.26 -1.98 26.01
CA THR A 356 -21.32 -2.21 26.99
C THR A 356 -21.08 -1.38 28.24
N ALA A 357 -22.15 -0.80 28.78
CA ALA A 357 -22.05 -0.06 30.04
C ALA A 357 -21.74 -1.01 31.20
N SER A 358 -20.60 -0.76 31.85
CA SER A 358 -20.11 -1.60 32.98
C SER A 358 -19.98 -0.85 34.30
N GLY A 359 -20.08 0.48 34.28
CA GLY A 359 -19.93 1.31 35.47
C GLY A 359 -21.25 1.63 36.17
N PRO A 360 -21.20 2.08 37.43
CA PRO A 360 -22.37 2.42 38.21
C PRO A 360 -23.20 3.60 37.65
N ALA A 361 -22.59 4.48 36.84
CA ALA A 361 -23.25 5.61 36.20
C ALA A 361 -24.04 5.22 34.96
N ASN A 362 -23.80 4.03 34.39
CA ASN A 362 -24.49 3.47 33.21
C ASN A 362 -24.61 4.47 32.03
N ASN A 363 -23.56 5.29 31.83
CA ASN A 363 -23.54 6.25 30.72
C ASN A 363 -23.50 5.50 29.39
N LYS A 364 -24.48 5.77 28.55
CA LYS A 364 -24.60 5.12 27.26
C LYS A 364 -24.98 6.14 26.19
N PHE A 365 -24.20 6.19 25.15
CA PHE A 365 -24.60 6.85 23.89
C PHE A 365 -25.37 5.83 23.06
N GLU A 366 -26.66 6.07 22.84
CA GLU A 366 -27.54 5.10 22.20
C GLU A 366 -27.30 5.01 20.70
N THR A 367 -26.44 4.07 20.31
CA THR A 367 -26.28 3.63 18.94
C THR A 367 -26.51 2.13 18.84
N VAL A 368 -27.18 1.72 17.77
CA VAL A 368 -27.51 0.32 17.46
C VAL A 368 -26.95 0.01 16.08
N PRO A 369 -26.15 -1.07 15.92
CA PRO A 369 -25.75 -1.51 14.58
C PRO A 369 -26.97 -2.00 13.80
N TRP A 370 -26.88 -1.97 12.47
CA TRP A 370 -27.89 -2.62 11.63
C TRP A 370 -27.88 -4.13 11.86
N GLU A 371 -29.06 -4.73 11.93
CA GLU A 371 -29.16 -6.19 11.96
C GLU A 371 -28.88 -6.73 10.57
N THR A 372 -27.63 -7.11 10.32
CA THR A 372 -27.23 -7.82 9.11
C THR A 372 -27.74 -9.26 9.16
N ILE A 373 -28.96 -9.48 8.67
CA ILE A 373 -29.49 -10.83 8.50
C ILE A 373 -29.04 -11.31 7.12
N ALA A 374 -27.94 -12.04 7.09
CA ALA A 374 -27.49 -12.73 5.90
C ALA A 374 -28.64 -13.62 5.38
N GLY A 375 -29.20 -13.31 4.21
CA GLY A 375 -30.19 -14.11 3.53
C GLY A 375 -31.66 -13.61 3.53
N THR A 376 -31.96 -12.44 4.10
CA THR A 376 -33.30 -11.84 4.03
C THR A 376 -33.28 -10.36 3.67
N PRO A 377 -33.02 -10.00 2.39
CA PRO A 377 -33.03 -8.60 1.93
C PRO A 377 -34.32 -7.86 2.24
N GLU A 378 -35.42 -8.57 2.22
CA GLU A 378 -36.79 -8.04 2.46
C GLU A 378 -36.93 -7.36 3.82
N ARG A 379 -36.33 -7.92 4.89
CA ARG A 379 -36.42 -7.31 6.23
C ARG A 379 -35.64 -5.99 6.30
N LEU A 380 -34.48 -5.91 5.64
CA LEU A 380 -33.70 -4.67 5.58
C LEU A 380 -34.48 -3.60 4.81
N LEU A 381 -35.07 -3.96 3.67
CA LEU A 381 -35.92 -3.06 2.88
C LEU A 381 -37.14 -2.56 3.68
N ASP A 382 -37.80 -3.43 4.45
CA ASP A 382 -38.92 -3.03 5.32
C ASP A 382 -38.44 -2.09 6.44
N GLN A 383 -37.27 -2.31 7.01
CA GLN A 383 -36.67 -1.43 8.02
C GLN A 383 -36.32 -0.06 7.42
N ILE A 384 -35.69 -0.03 6.23
CA ILE A 384 -35.36 1.21 5.50
C ILE A 384 -36.65 1.97 5.17
N ARG A 385 -37.67 1.28 4.63
CA ARG A 385 -38.99 1.86 4.31
C ARG A 385 -39.67 2.43 5.56
N GLY A 386 -39.62 1.67 6.67
CA GLY A 386 -40.15 2.14 7.96
C GLY A 386 -39.44 3.39 8.52
N LEU A 387 -38.17 3.53 8.29
CA LEU A 387 -37.37 4.71 8.73
C LEU A 387 -37.55 5.91 7.79
N SER A 388 -37.64 5.69 6.48
CA SER A 388 -37.77 6.78 5.49
C SER A 388 -39.10 7.54 5.61
N VAL A 389 -40.15 6.92 6.12
CA VAL A 389 -41.49 7.51 6.27
C VAL A 389 -41.72 8.18 7.63
N ARG A 390 -40.86 7.96 8.63
CA ARG A 390 -41.03 8.53 9.97
C ARG A 390 -40.79 10.05 9.97
N PRO A 391 -41.76 10.88 10.47
CA PRO A 391 -41.55 12.33 10.56
C PRO A 391 -40.37 12.71 11.42
N GLY A 392 -39.51 13.58 10.91
CA GLY A 392 -38.30 14.05 11.61
C GLY A 392 -37.14 13.07 11.62
N GLN A 393 -37.31 11.86 11.11
CA GLN A 393 -36.22 10.89 10.92
C GLN A 393 -35.32 11.29 9.76
N ARG A 394 -34.05 11.13 9.93
CA ARG A 394 -33.05 11.27 8.87
C ARG A 394 -32.42 9.90 8.60
N LEU A 395 -32.55 9.46 7.36
CA LEU A 395 -31.90 8.26 6.86
C LEU A 395 -30.84 8.67 5.85
N VAL A 396 -29.58 8.30 6.08
CA VAL A 396 -28.45 8.55 5.18
C VAL A 396 -27.93 7.22 4.67
N VAL A 397 -27.97 7.04 3.37
CA VAL A 397 -27.33 5.90 2.70
C VAL A 397 -25.96 6.36 2.21
N ALA A 398 -24.93 5.85 2.86
CA ALA A 398 -23.54 6.21 2.66
C ALA A 398 -22.89 5.23 1.67
N ALA A 399 -22.68 5.68 0.44
CA ALA A 399 -22.10 4.90 -0.64
C ALA A 399 -20.58 5.12 -0.77
N SER A 400 -19.89 4.18 -1.40
CA SER A 400 -18.42 4.24 -1.60
C SER A 400 -17.98 5.36 -2.56
N GLY A 401 -18.85 5.75 -3.49
CA GLY A 401 -18.60 6.80 -4.48
C GLY A 401 -19.89 7.31 -5.12
N GLN A 402 -19.78 8.34 -5.97
CA GLN A 402 -20.94 8.99 -6.61
C GLN A 402 -21.75 8.03 -7.49
N GLY A 403 -21.07 7.20 -8.31
CA GLY A 403 -21.76 6.22 -9.16
C GLY A 403 -22.48 5.16 -8.34
N SER A 404 -21.89 4.73 -7.23
CA SER A 404 -22.54 3.82 -6.29
C SER A 404 -23.74 4.45 -5.61
N ALA A 405 -23.65 5.72 -5.21
CA ALA A 405 -24.77 6.47 -4.65
C ALA A 405 -25.96 6.53 -5.61
N GLN A 406 -25.72 6.82 -6.88
CA GLN A 406 -26.75 6.87 -7.90
C GLN A 406 -27.42 5.51 -8.11
N ARG A 407 -26.62 4.44 -8.25
CA ARG A 407 -27.15 3.07 -8.40
C ARG A 407 -27.99 2.63 -7.20
N MET A 408 -27.54 2.93 -5.98
CA MET A 408 -28.29 2.62 -4.76
C MET A 408 -29.62 3.35 -4.72
N ALA A 409 -29.64 4.63 -5.08
CA ALA A 409 -30.87 5.40 -5.17
C ALA A 409 -31.83 4.80 -6.21
N ASP A 410 -31.33 4.42 -7.39
CA ASP A 410 -32.13 3.81 -8.44
C ASP A 410 -32.66 2.43 -8.03
N THR A 411 -31.84 1.60 -7.38
CA THR A 411 -32.27 0.30 -6.85
C THR A 411 -33.33 0.46 -5.77
N LEU A 412 -33.15 1.37 -4.81
CA LEU A 412 -34.16 1.60 -3.77
C LEU A 412 -35.46 2.18 -4.33
N ARG A 413 -35.39 2.98 -5.41
CA ARG A 413 -36.59 3.50 -6.11
C ARG A 413 -37.41 2.38 -6.76
N THR A 414 -36.74 1.31 -7.26
CA THR A 414 -37.50 0.14 -7.79
C THR A 414 -38.28 -0.62 -6.70
N GLU A 415 -37.91 -0.42 -5.43
CA GLU A 415 -38.56 -0.99 -4.25
C GLU A 415 -39.49 0.02 -3.54
N ASP A 416 -39.95 1.06 -4.26
CA ASP A 416 -40.80 2.14 -3.75
C ASP A 416 -40.21 2.96 -2.59
N ILE A 417 -38.86 3.05 -2.52
CA ILE A 417 -38.12 3.87 -1.56
C ILE A 417 -37.44 4.99 -2.32
N ASP A 418 -38.01 6.20 -2.29
CA ASP A 418 -37.45 7.35 -2.98
C ASP A 418 -36.54 8.15 -2.03
N LEU A 419 -35.24 8.20 -2.34
CA LEU A 419 -34.20 8.91 -1.57
C LEU A 419 -33.55 9.99 -2.44
N GLN A 420 -33.22 11.13 -1.83
CA GLN A 420 -32.55 12.22 -2.53
C GLN A 420 -31.05 11.97 -2.64
N VAL A 421 -30.51 12.05 -3.87
CA VAL A 421 -29.07 11.94 -4.11
C VAL A 421 -28.43 13.32 -3.91
N HIS A 422 -27.35 13.37 -3.11
CA HIS A 422 -26.58 14.57 -2.83
C HIS A 422 -25.12 14.43 -3.33
N GLU A 423 -24.65 15.47 -4.00
CA GLU A 423 -23.25 15.57 -4.44
C GLU A 423 -22.35 16.23 -3.39
N ALA A 424 -22.92 16.97 -2.44
CA ALA A 424 -22.22 17.71 -1.39
C ALA A 424 -22.86 17.49 -0.02
N GLY A 425 -22.16 17.90 1.03
CA GLY A 425 -22.46 17.63 2.43
C GLY A 425 -23.89 17.90 2.88
N LEU A 426 -24.36 17.10 3.82
CA LEU A 426 -25.68 17.19 4.45
C LEU A 426 -25.64 18.12 5.67
N TYR A 427 -26.65 18.99 5.81
CA TYR A 427 -26.78 19.89 6.92
C TYR A 427 -27.87 19.46 7.92
N MET A 428 -27.76 19.91 9.17
CA MET A 428 -28.63 19.52 10.27
C MET A 428 -30.14 19.70 10.02
N GLY A 429 -30.55 20.59 9.14
CA GLY A 429 -31.96 20.90 8.86
C GLY A 429 -32.67 19.98 7.87
N GLN A 430 -31.96 19.07 7.23
CA GLN A 430 -32.53 18.23 6.17
C GLN A 430 -33.04 16.90 6.77
N ALA A 431 -34.34 16.81 7.02
CA ALA A 431 -35.01 15.55 7.37
C ALA A 431 -35.34 14.76 6.10
N GLY A 432 -35.54 13.44 6.24
CA GLY A 432 -35.90 12.55 5.13
C GLY A 432 -34.79 11.56 4.76
N GLY A 433 -34.94 10.94 3.60
CA GLY A 433 -34.01 9.94 3.10
C GLY A 433 -33.02 10.53 2.09
N HIS A 434 -31.74 10.29 2.30
CA HIS A 434 -30.65 10.84 1.51
C HIS A 434 -29.65 9.78 1.10
N VAL A 435 -29.11 9.86 -0.10
CA VAL A 435 -28.03 9.01 -0.61
C VAL A 435 -26.86 9.90 -1.01
N MET A 436 -25.65 9.54 -0.61
CA MET A 436 -24.48 10.30 -0.97
C MET A 436 -23.19 9.47 -0.94
N ALA A 437 -22.15 9.99 -1.61
CA ALA A 437 -20.80 9.44 -1.54
C ALA A 437 -20.16 9.81 -0.19
N ALA A 438 -20.20 8.88 0.74
CA ALA A 438 -19.66 9.04 2.10
C ALA A 438 -19.09 7.69 2.56
N PRO A 439 -17.83 7.39 2.18
CA PRO A 439 -17.25 6.07 2.39
C PRO A 439 -16.91 5.82 3.87
N ILE A 440 -17.86 5.36 4.67
CA ILE A 440 -17.68 4.89 6.06
C ILE A 440 -17.80 3.37 6.14
N GLU A 441 -17.15 2.77 7.15
CA GLU A 441 -17.06 1.30 7.28
C GLU A 441 -18.37 0.67 7.79
N ASN A 442 -19.00 1.25 8.82
CA ASN A 442 -20.17 0.66 9.45
C ASN A 442 -21.31 1.68 9.57
N GLY A 443 -22.52 1.23 9.24
CA GLY A 443 -23.74 1.99 9.50
C GLY A 443 -24.25 1.78 10.92
N PHE A 444 -25.09 2.70 11.39
CA PHE A 444 -25.70 2.66 12.71
C PHE A 444 -27.05 3.38 12.75
N ILE A 445 -27.82 3.11 13.76
CA ILE A 445 -29.04 3.84 14.11
C ILE A 445 -28.81 4.54 15.45
N ALA A 446 -29.05 5.85 15.52
CA ALA A 446 -29.04 6.66 16.73
C ALA A 446 -30.45 7.17 17.04
N PRO A 447 -31.24 6.42 17.83
CA PRO A 447 -32.66 6.74 18.06
C PRO A 447 -32.87 8.09 18.74
N SER A 448 -32.02 8.43 19.72
CA SER A 448 -32.07 9.71 20.45
C SER A 448 -31.90 10.95 19.54
N LEU A 449 -31.21 10.77 18.40
CA LEU A 449 -30.95 11.81 17.42
C LEU A 449 -31.86 11.76 16.19
N SER A 450 -32.77 10.80 16.13
CA SER A 450 -33.58 10.50 14.95
C SER A 450 -32.69 10.38 13.67
N LEU A 451 -31.56 9.72 13.78
CA LEU A 451 -30.57 9.52 12.72
C LEU A 451 -30.35 8.04 12.47
N ALA A 452 -30.37 7.63 11.22
CA ALA A 452 -29.96 6.31 10.77
C ALA A 452 -28.99 6.47 9.60
N VAL A 453 -27.83 5.83 9.68
CA VAL A 453 -26.81 5.82 8.64
C VAL A 453 -26.62 4.37 8.20
N LEU A 454 -26.79 4.11 6.92
CA LEU A 454 -26.71 2.79 6.29
C LEU A 454 -25.57 2.80 5.27
N THR A 455 -24.74 1.75 5.25
CA THR A 455 -23.63 1.62 4.32
C THR A 455 -23.90 0.53 3.27
N GLU A 456 -23.12 0.54 2.19
CA GLU A 456 -23.16 -0.57 1.21
C GLU A 456 -22.87 -1.91 1.86
N ARG A 457 -22.03 -1.96 2.87
CA ARG A 457 -21.70 -3.17 3.63
C ARG A 457 -22.92 -3.72 4.38
N ASP A 458 -23.71 -2.87 4.99
CA ASP A 458 -24.90 -3.29 5.71
C ASP A 458 -25.96 -3.88 4.76
N ILE A 459 -25.98 -3.40 3.50
CA ILE A 459 -26.89 -3.87 2.45
C ILE A 459 -26.38 -5.17 1.82
N THR A 460 -25.11 -5.22 1.46
CA THR A 460 -24.54 -6.30 0.66
C THR A 460 -23.90 -7.41 1.49
N GLY A 461 -23.63 -7.18 2.77
CA GLY A 461 -22.88 -8.08 3.66
C GLY A 461 -21.38 -8.17 3.33
N ARG A 462 -20.88 -7.40 2.37
CA ARG A 462 -19.50 -7.45 1.89
C ARG A 462 -18.60 -6.47 2.68
N ARG A 463 -17.42 -6.93 3.09
CA ARG A 463 -16.42 -6.08 3.75
C ARG A 463 -15.69 -5.22 2.71
N ARG A 464 -15.51 -3.93 3.01
CA ARG A 464 -14.57 -3.08 2.26
C ARG A 464 -13.15 -3.60 2.41
N THR A 465 -12.42 -3.64 1.30
CA THR A 465 -10.97 -3.74 1.36
C THR A 465 -10.42 -2.38 1.81
N HIS A 466 -9.78 -2.36 2.96
CA HIS A 466 -9.18 -1.15 3.49
C HIS A 466 -8.12 -0.61 2.53
N ARG A 467 -8.22 0.69 2.25
CA ARG A 467 -7.15 1.46 1.61
C ARG A 467 -6.10 1.77 2.68
N THR A 468 -5.15 0.85 2.87
CA THR A 468 -3.92 1.21 3.58
C THR A 468 -3.09 2.06 2.66
N VAL A 469 -3.09 3.36 2.89
CA VAL A 469 -2.10 4.25 2.28
C VAL A 469 -0.77 3.96 2.97
N ARG A 470 -0.03 2.98 2.45
CA ARG A 470 1.34 2.72 2.89
C ARG A 470 2.34 3.48 2.03
N PRO A 471 3.47 3.89 2.62
CA PRO A 471 4.45 4.74 1.96
C PRO A 471 5.09 4.08 0.75
N LYS A 472 5.28 4.87 -0.29
CA LYS A 472 5.99 4.51 -1.51
C LYS A 472 7.49 4.33 -1.23
N GLN A 473 7.99 3.10 -1.31
CA GLN A 473 9.43 2.86 -1.46
C GLN A 473 9.66 2.09 -2.76
N GLY A 474 10.19 2.79 -3.75
CA GLY A 474 10.71 2.17 -4.96
C GLY A 474 12.16 1.77 -4.74
N SER A 475 12.53 0.57 -5.07
CA SER A 475 13.92 0.20 -5.34
C SER A 475 13.98 -0.50 -6.70
N GLN A 476 14.45 0.21 -7.71
CA GLN A 476 15.09 -0.46 -8.85
C GLN A 476 16.52 -0.79 -8.41
N ARG A 477 16.91 -2.07 -8.51
CA ARG A 477 18.33 -2.43 -8.46
C ARG A 477 18.98 -1.86 -9.71
N THR A 478 19.64 -0.75 -9.54
CA THR A 478 20.54 -0.15 -10.52
C THR A 478 21.87 -0.92 -10.52
N PHE A 479 22.67 -0.80 -11.55
CA PHE A 479 23.99 -1.39 -11.70
C PHE A 479 24.97 -1.05 -10.57
N GLU A 480 24.63 -0.15 -9.69
CA GLU A 480 25.37 0.22 -8.46
C GLU A 480 25.42 -0.91 -7.41
N ASP A 481 24.53 -1.92 -7.53
CA ASP A 481 24.49 -3.09 -6.63
C ASP A 481 25.39 -4.27 -7.06
N LEU A 482 26.19 -4.13 -8.15
CA LEU A 482 27.13 -5.18 -8.58
C LEU A 482 28.27 -5.31 -7.57
N GLN A 483 28.29 -6.45 -6.88
CA GLN A 483 29.38 -6.77 -5.94
C GLN A 483 30.51 -7.52 -6.63
N LYS A 484 31.74 -7.34 -6.12
CA LYS A 484 32.88 -8.12 -6.61
C LYS A 484 32.62 -9.61 -6.44
N GLY A 485 32.69 -10.36 -7.55
CA GLY A 485 32.41 -11.78 -7.58
C GLY A 485 31.10 -12.16 -8.28
N ASP A 486 30.22 -11.20 -8.54
CA ASP A 486 28.96 -11.42 -9.23
C ASP A 486 29.17 -11.85 -10.68
N TYR A 487 28.24 -12.70 -11.16
CA TYR A 487 28.23 -13.10 -12.57
C TYR A 487 27.40 -12.13 -13.39
N VAL A 488 27.95 -11.75 -14.55
CA VAL A 488 27.31 -10.86 -15.52
C VAL A 488 27.35 -11.49 -16.90
N VAL A 489 26.38 -11.13 -17.73
CA VAL A 489 26.32 -11.59 -19.13
C VAL A 489 26.66 -10.40 -20.01
N HIS A 490 27.77 -10.48 -20.72
CA HIS A 490 28.14 -9.50 -21.75
C HIS A 490 27.46 -9.84 -23.08
N HIS A 491 26.87 -8.84 -23.73
CA HIS A 491 26.06 -9.03 -24.95
C HIS A 491 26.75 -9.80 -26.08
N HIS A 492 28.07 -9.63 -26.23
CA HIS A 492 28.88 -10.26 -27.30
C HIS A 492 29.73 -11.43 -26.82
N HIS A 493 30.17 -11.43 -25.55
CA HIS A 493 31.18 -12.36 -25.05
C HIS A 493 30.62 -13.43 -24.08
N GLY A 494 29.33 -13.32 -23.71
CA GLY A 494 28.67 -14.29 -22.82
C GLY A 494 28.96 -14.05 -21.35
N VAL A 495 28.96 -15.14 -20.55
CA VAL A 495 29.03 -15.08 -19.09
C VAL A 495 30.44 -14.75 -18.60
N ALA A 496 30.55 -13.74 -17.77
CA ALA A 496 31.78 -13.30 -17.11
C ALA A 496 31.56 -13.08 -15.61
N ARG A 497 32.63 -12.97 -14.84
CA ARG A 497 32.57 -12.59 -13.42
C ARG A 497 33.08 -11.17 -13.24
N TYR A 498 32.33 -10.35 -12.54
CA TYR A 498 32.72 -8.99 -12.21
C TYR A 498 33.77 -8.97 -11.10
N VAL A 499 34.89 -8.32 -11.35
CA VAL A 499 36.06 -8.25 -10.45
C VAL A 499 36.09 -6.93 -9.68
N GLY A 500 35.57 -5.86 -10.29
CA GLY A 500 35.57 -4.52 -9.71
C GLY A 500 35.77 -3.43 -10.75
N MET A 501 35.84 -2.17 -10.30
CA MET A 501 36.20 -1.02 -11.13
C MET A 501 37.69 -0.70 -10.96
N GLU A 502 38.34 -0.38 -12.06
CA GLU A 502 39.72 0.13 -12.09
C GLU A 502 39.79 1.45 -12.84
N HIS A 503 40.45 2.44 -12.24
CA HIS A 503 40.73 3.69 -12.90
C HIS A 503 42.00 3.53 -13.75
N ARG A 504 41.93 3.75 -15.06
CA ARG A 504 43.04 3.61 -15.99
C ARG A 504 43.14 4.74 -16.99
N THR A 505 44.37 5.13 -17.28
CA THR A 505 44.67 6.02 -18.40
C THR A 505 45.02 5.17 -19.61
N LEU A 506 44.14 5.12 -20.59
CA LEU A 506 44.39 4.44 -21.87
C LEU A 506 44.32 5.47 -23.00
N MET A 507 45.33 5.49 -23.85
CA MET A 507 45.44 6.42 -24.99
C MET A 507 45.26 7.90 -24.64
N GLY A 508 45.70 8.33 -23.44
CA GLY A 508 45.63 9.73 -23.01
C GLY A 508 44.30 10.19 -22.41
N SER A 509 43.33 9.30 -22.26
CA SER A 509 42.06 9.56 -21.56
C SER A 509 42.01 8.78 -20.26
N GLU A 510 41.77 9.46 -19.15
CA GLU A 510 41.49 8.86 -17.85
C GLU A 510 40.02 8.47 -17.76
N ARG A 511 39.75 7.18 -17.53
CA ARG A 511 38.40 6.65 -17.41
C ARG A 511 38.31 5.49 -16.42
N ASP A 512 37.11 5.29 -15.87
CA ASP A 512 36.78 4.13 -15.06
C ASP A 512 36.36 2.95 -15.94
N TYR A 513 36.92 1.78 -15.66
CA TYR A 513 36.65 0.54 -16.35
C TYR A 513 36.10 -0.52 -15.41
N LEU A 514 35.01 -1.17 -15.80
CA LEU A 514 34.56 -2.41 -15.14
C LEU A 514 35.47 -3.56 -15.65
N VAL A 515 36.02 -4.33 -14.72
CA VAL A 515 36.86 -5.48 -15.03
C VAL A 515 36.03 -6.76 -14.94
N LEU A 516 35.97 -7.48 -16.07
CA LEU A 516 35.22 -8.73 -16.21
C LEU A 516 36.18 -9.87 -16.50
N ASP A 517 36.17 -10.92 -15.65
CA ASP A 517 36.94 -12.17 -15.85
C ASP A 517 36.13 -13.16 -16.65
N PHE A 518 36.73 -13.69 -17.72
CA PHE A 518 36.21 -14.77 -18.54
C PHE A 518 36.93 -16.10 -18.25
N LYS A 519 36.54 -17.19 -18.92
CA LYS A 519 37.16 -18.50 -18.72
C LYS A 519 38.62 -18.49 -19.16
N GLY A 520 39.54 -18.83 -18.26
CA GLY A 520 40.98 -18.80 -18.46
C GLY A 520 41.59 -17.58 -17.78
N THR A 521 42.49 -16.89 -18.50
CA THR A 521 43.18 -15.67 -18.03
C THR A 521 42.64 -14.38 -18.68
N ASP A 522 41.59 -14.51 -19.48
CA ASP A 522 41.06 -13.38 -20.27
C ASP A 522 40.28 -12.40 -19.41
N LYS A 523 40.64 -11.11 -19.53
CA LYS A 523 39.95 -10.00 -18.85
C LYS A 523 39.46 -8.97 -19.88
N LEU A 524 38.24 -8.54 -19.71
CA LEU A 524 37.68 -7.43 -20.46
C LEU A 524 37.61 -6.17 -19.58
N TYR A 525 38.17 -5.10 -20.07
CA TYR A 525 38.03 -3.77 -19.48
C TYR A 525 36.92 -3.03 -20.22
N LEU A 526 35.73 -2.97 -19.63
CA LEU A 526 34.57 -2.31 -20.19
C LEU A 526 34.51 -0.88 -19.64
N PRO A 527 34.54 0.16 -20.50
CA PRO A 527 34.33 1.54 -20.04
C PRO A 527 33.00 1.70 -19.30
N SER A 528 32.95 2.51 -18.24
CA SER A 528 31.75 2.71 -17.43
C SER A 528 30.56 3.29 -18.19
N ASP A 529 30.82 4.03 -19.26
CA ASP A 529 29.82 4.56 -20.20
C ASP A 529 29.18 3.48 -21.10
N GLN A 530 29.77 2.26 -21.13
CA GLN A 530 29.24 1.11 -21.88
C GLN A 530 28.63 0.02 -21.00
N ILE A 531 28.24 0.37 -19.80
CA ILE A 531 27.63 -0.56 -18.83
C ILE A 531 26.36 -1.26 -19.36
N GLU A 532 25.68 -0.67 -20.33
CA GLU A 532 24.52 -1.25 -21.00
C GLU A 532 24.82 -2.56 -21.74
N LEU A 533 26.08 -2.84 -22.05
CA LEU A 533 26.50 -4.08 -22.72
C LEU A 533 26.54 -5.29 -21.76
N ILE A 534 26.38 -5.09 -20.47
CA ILE A 534 26.33 -6.17 -19.48
C ILE A 534 24.99 -6.20 -18.78
N ARG A 535 24.58 -7.38 -18.34
CA ARG A 535 23.42 -7.60 -17.48
C ARG A 535 23.77 -8.54 -16.35
N PRO A 536 23.21 -8.38 -15.15
CA PRO A 536 23.39 -9.34 -14.07
C PRO A 536 22.93 -10.74 -14.53
N TYR A 537 23.69 -11.79 -14.16
CA TYR A 537 23.26 -13.16 -14.43
C TYR A 537 22.15 -13.54 -13.44
N ILE A 538 21.00 -13.92 -13.97
CA ILE A 538 19.84 -14.37 -13.19
C ILE A 538 19.63 -15.86 -13.47
N GLY A 539 20.28 -16.74 -12.70
CA GLY A 539 20.13 -18.19 -12.82
C GLY A 539 20.40 -18.88 -11.49
N GLY A 540 19.74 -20.03 -11.25
CA GLY A 540 19.81 -20.78 -9.98
C GLY A 540 21.08 -21.60 -9.76
N GLU A 541 21.94 -21.77 -10.78
CA GLU A 541 23.20 -22.53 -10.67
C GLU A 541 24.38 -21.65 -11.04
N THR A 542 25.56 -21.99 -10.46
CA THR A 542 26.82 -21.28 -10.76
C THR A 542 27.15 -21.44 -12.26
N PRO A 543 27.12 -20.38 -13.08
CA PRO A 543 27.32 -20.51 -14.51
C PRO A 543 28.79 -20.81 -14.85
N THR A 544 29.02 -21.56 -15.92
CA THR A 544 30.35 -21.69 -16.50
C THR A 544 30.71 -20.42 -17.25
N LEU A 545 31.88 -19.85 -16.94
CA LEU A 545 32.38 -18.65 -17.62
C LEU A 545 32.59 -18.95 -19.12
N SER A 546 32.21 -18.03 -19.98
CA SER A 546 32.44 -18.10 -21.42
C SER A 546 33.89 -17.83 -21.79
N ARG A 547 34.38 -18.36 -22.93
CA ARG A 547 35.69 -17.98 -23.48
C ARG A 547 35.56 -16.74 -24.35
N MET A 548 36.42 -15.77 -24.13
CA MET A 548 36.43 -14.54 -24.93
C MET A 548 36.88 -14.87 -26.36
N GLY A 549 36.07 -14.49 -27.38
CA GLY A 549 36.34 -14.87 -28.78
C GLY A 549 36.02 -16.31 -29.20
N GLY A 550 35.45 -17.12 -28.29
CA GLY A 550 35.03 -18.50 -28.58
C GLY A 550 33.72 -18.58 -29.37
N THR A 551 33.59 -19.58 -30.26
CA THR A 551 32.38 -19.83 -31.03
C THR A 551 31.27 -20.52 -30.25
N ASP A 552 31.52 -20.91 -28.98
CA ASP A 552 30.61 -21.73 -28.17
C ASP A 552 29.31 -20.95 -27.80
N PHE A 553 29.44 -19.70 -27.43
CA PHE A 553 28.31 -18.83 -27.14
C PHE A 553 27.50 -18.50 -28.42
N ALA A 554 28.19 -18.26 -29.54
CA ALA A 554 27.55 -18.03 -30.82
C ALA A 554 26.79 -19.30 -31.30
N LYS A 555 27.37 -20.49 -31.14
CA LYS A 555 26.73 -21.77 -31.48
C LYS A 555 25.53 -22.07 -30.60
N GLN A 556 25.60 -21.72 -29.33
CA GLN A 556 24.49 -21.89 -28.39
C GLN A 556 23.33 -20.92 -28.74
N LYS A 557 23.66 -19.70 -29.10
CA LYS A 557 22.72 -18.69 -29.59
C LYS A 557 22.07 -19.12 -30.92
N ASP A 558 22.84 -19.70 -31.86
CA ASP A 558 22.32 -20.18 -33.14
C ASP A 558 21.47 -21.45 -33.00
N ARG A 559 21.80 -22.34 -32.04
CA ARG A 559 20.98 -23.53 -31.77
C ARG A 559 19.62 -23.13 -31.18
N VAL A 560 19.60 -22.14 -30.31
CA VAL A 560 18.36 -21.59 -29.76
C VAL A 560 17.57 -20.87 -30.86
N ARG A 561 18.21 -20.09 -31.72
CA ARG A 561 17.59 -19.43 -32.87
C ARG A 561 16.95 -20.42 -33.86
N SER A 562 17.61 -21.54 -34.17
CA SER A 562 17.06 -22.55 -35.06
C SER A 562 15.85 -23.28 -34.47
N ALA A 563 15.90 -23.63 -33.18
CA ALA A 563 14.77 -24.23 -32.49
C ALA A 563 13.56 -23.26 -32.37
N VAL A 564 13.82 -21.97 -32.26
CA VAL A 564 12.80 -20.90 -32.24
C VAL A 564 12.21 -20.69 -33.62
N ALA A 565 13.01 -20.76 -34.70
CA ALA A 565 12.53 -20.59 -36.07
C ALA A 565 11.54 -21.71 -36.50
N GLU A 566 11.72 -22.94 -36.01
CA GLU A 566 10.82 -24.06 -36.27
C GLU A 566 9.46 -23.89 -35.59
N ILE A 567 9.46 -23.42 -34.35
CA ILE A 567 8.25 -23.07 -33.59
C ILE A 567 7.58 -21.81 -34.13
N ALA A 568 8.37 -20.86 -34.63
CA ALA A 568 7.88 -19.61 -35.21
C ALA A 568 7.08 -19.86 -36.50
N GLN A 569 7.40 -20.89 -37.30
CA GLN A 569 6.64 -21.20 -38.52
C GLN A 569 5.20 -21.63 -38.22
N GLU A 570 4.94 -22.47 -37.20
CA GLU A 570 3.57 -22.85 -36.81
C GLU A 570 2.78 -21.64 -36.26
N LEU A 571 3.46 -20.74 -35.58
CA LEU A 571 2.86 -19.57 -35.00
C LEU A 571 2.61 -18.43 -36.00
N VAL A 572 3.48 -18.29 -37.01
CA VAL A 572 3.27 -17.35 -38.11
C VAL A 572 1.99 -17.69 -38.88
N VAL A 573 1.69 -18.99 -39.08
CA VAL A 573 0.45 -19.43 -39.72
C VAL A 573 -0.77 -19.06 -38.86
N LEU A 574 -0.71 -19.25 -37.57
CA LEU A 574 -1.75 -18.83 -36.59
C LEU A 574 -1.92 -17.31 -36.58
N TYR A 575 -0.83 -16.56 -36.55
CA TYR A 575 -0.84 -15.10 -36.59
C TYR A 575 -1.41 -14.54 -37.89
N GLN A 576 -1.02 -15.10 -39.02
CA GLN A 576 -1.60 -14.72 -40.33
C GLN A 576 -3.09 -15.03 -40.42
N SER A 577 -3.55 -16.15 -39.82
CA SER A 577 -4.97 -16.47 -39.73
C SER A 577 -5.73 -15.41 -38.90
N ARG A 578 -5.17 -14.94 -37.80
CA ARG A 578 -5.79 -13.90 -36.96
C ARG A 578 -5.89 -12.53 -37.63
N LEU A 579 -4.86 -12.13 -38.34
CA LEU A 579 -4.86 -10.86 -39.10
C LEU A 579 -5.97 -10.79 -40.18
N HIS A 580 -6.48 -11.95 -40.63
CA HIS A 580 -7.54 -12.05 -41.62
C HIS A 580 -8.92 -12.35 -41.00
N THR A 581 -8.98 -12.63 -39.70
CA THR A 581 -10.26 -12.89 -38.99
C THR A 581 -10.77 -11.58 -38.41
N PRO A 582 -12.01 -11.18 -38.71
CA PRO A 582 -12.60 -10.01 -38.09
C PRO A 582 -12.86 -10.27 -36.61
N GLY A 583 -12.30 -9.43 -35.72
CA GLY A 583 -12.54 -9.39 -34.31
C GLY A 583 -13.68 -8.45 -33.93
N HIS A 584 -14.04 -8.44 -32.64
CA HIS A 584 -14.94 -7.43 -32.09
C HIS A 584 -14.12 -6.21 -31.67
N SER A 585 -14.49 -5.01 -32.11
CA SER A 585 -13.86 -3.76 -31.68
C SER A 585 -14.58 -3.25 -30.44
N PHE A 586 -13.89 -3.18 -29.30
CA PHE A 586 -14.42 -2.69 -28.04
C PHE A 586 -14.19 -1.19 -27.89
N PRO A 587 -15.13 -0.39 -27.38
CA PRO A 587 -14.90 1.05 -27.17
C PRO A 587 -13.95 1.29 -25.98
N ALA A 588 -12.97 2.18 -26.15
CA ALA A 588 -11.93 2.43 -25.15
C ALA A 588 -12.43 3.20 -23.91
N ASP A 589 -13.37 4.11 -24.08
CA ASP A 589 -13.74 5.06 -23.04
C ASP A 589 -15.26 5.14 -22.85
N THR A 590 -15.76 4.31 -21.94
CA THR A 590 -17.14 4.39 -21.48
C THR A 590 -17.21 5.06 -20.09
N PRO A 591 -18.34 5.68 -19.70
CA PRO A 591 -18.52 6.22 -18.35
C PRO A 591 -18.25 5.18 -17.27
N TRP A 592 -18.62 3.92 -17.49
CA TRP A 592 -18.40 2.81 -16.57
C TRP A 592 -16.93 2.44 -16.44
N MET A 593 -16.15 2.51 -17.54
CA MET A 593 -14.70 2.28 -17.49
C MET A 593 -13.97 3.35 -16.68
N ARG A 594 -14.38 4.61 -16.79
CA ARG A 594 -13.85 5.70 -15.96
C ARG A 594 -14.15 5.48 -14.49
N GLU A 595 -15.39 5.14 -14.16
CA GLU A 595 -15.81 4.85 -12.78
C GLU A 595 -15.00 3.67 -12.20
N LEU A 596 -14.84 2.58 -12.95
CA LEU A 596 -13.99 1.47 -12.54
C LEU A 596 -12.53 1.93 -12.31
N SER A 597 -11.98 2.76 -13.17
CA SER A 597 -10.62 3.28 -13.04
C SER A 597 -10.47 4.17 -11.80
N GLU A 598 -11.42 5.09 -11.56
CA GLU A 598 -11.42 5.98 -10.40
C GLU A 598 -11.64 5.23 -9.07
N SER A 599 -12.33 4.09 -9.10
CA SER A 599 -12.53 3.23 -7.93
C SER A 599 -11.31 2.37 -7.58
N PHE A 600 -10.22 2.43 -8.36
CA PHE A 600 -9.01 1.69 -8.05
C PHE A 600 -8.35 2.26 -6.79
N THR A 601 -8.14 1.38 -5.80
CA THR A 601 -7.66 1.78 -4.46
C THR A 601 -6.18 2.12 -4.41
N PHE A 602 -5.42 1.74 -5.45
CA PHE A 602 -3.98 1.98 -5.54
C PHE A 602 -3.69 3.01 -6.63
N GLU A 603 -2.50 3.59 -6.60
CA GLU A 603 -2.02 4.42 -7.69
C GLU A 603 -1.33 3.52 -8.74
N GLU A 604 -1.75 3.63 -9.99
CA GLU A 604 -1.15 2.86 -11.06
C GLU A 604 0.31 3.24 -11.27
N THR A 605 1.15 2.25 -11.45
CA THR A 605 2.53 2.50 -11.89
C THR A 605 2.54 2.94 -13.36
N PRO A 606 3.57 3.67 -13.82
CA PRO A 606 3.68 4.07 -15.23
C PRO A 606 3.57 2.91 -16.20
N ASP A 607 4.11 1.73 -15.83
CA ASP A 607 4.05 0.53 -16.65
C ASP A 607 2.63 -0.05 -16.69
N GLN A 608 1.90 -0.02 -15.55
CA GLN A 608 0.50 -0.42 -15.51
C GLN A 608 -0.37 0.48 -16.39
N VAL A 609 -0.21 1.81 -16.32
CA VAL A 609 -0.93 2.76 -17.17
C VAL A 609 -0.64 2.49 -18.66
N THR A 610 0.62 2.23 -18.99
CA THR A 610 1.02 1.91 -20.36
C THR A 610 0.42 0.58 -20.82
N ALA A 611 0.52 -0.47 -20.00
CA ALA A 611 -0.03 -1.80 -20.31
C ALA A 611 -1.56 -1.78 -20.45
N ILE A 612 -2.27 -1.06 -19.58
CA ILE A 612 -3.73 -0.88 -19.68
C ILE A 612 -4.10 -0.20 -21.01
N ARG A 613 -3.42 0.89 -21.34
CA ARG A 613 -3.64 1.61 -22.60
C ARG A 613 -3.37 0.71 -23.80
N ASP A 614 -2.28 -0.03 -23.79
CA ASP A 614 -1.89 -0.93 -24.88
C ASP A 614 -2.94 -2.04 -25.07
N VAL A 615 -3.41 -2.66 -23.98
CA VAL A 615 -4.45 -3.69 -24.02
C VAL A 615 -5.77 -3.13 -24.56
N LEU A 616 -6.22 -1.98 -24.06
CA LEU A 616 -7.46 -1.37 -24.52
C LEU A 616 -7.36 -0.95 -25.98
N SER A 617 -6.20 -0.43 -26.41
CA SER A 617 -5.97 -0.08 -27.83
C SER A 617 -5.98 -1.31 -28.75
N ASP A 618 -5.46 -2.46 -28.29
CA ASP A 618 -5.57 -3.71 -29.05
C ASP A 618 -7.03 -4.18 -29.14
N MET A 619 -7.79 -4.07 -28.05
CA MET A 619 -9.22 -4.44 -28.02
C MET A 619 -10.08 -3.50 -28.88
N GLU A 620 -9.66 -2.26 -29.15
CA GLU A 620 -10.31 -1.36 -30.11
C GLU A 620 -10.06 -1.77 -31.55
N SER A 621 -9.02 -2.54 -31.82
CA SER A 621 -8.68 -3.01 -33.16
C SER A 621 -9.76 -3.93 -33.73
N PRO A 622 -10.02 -3.92 -35.07
CA PRO A 622 -10.94 -4.88 -35.69
C PRO A 622 -10.36 -6.30 -35.75
N HIS A 623 -9.20 -6.56 -35.21
CA HIS A 623 -8.55 -7.88 -35.17
C HIS A 623 -8.42 -8.40 -33.75
N PRO A 624 -8.57 -9.71 -33.51
CA PRO A 624 -8.50 -10.27 -32.16
C PRO A 624 -7.12 -10.04 -31.48
N MET A 625 -7.08 -9.54 -30.26
CA MET A 625 -5.88 -9.33 -29.50
C MET A 625 -5.18 -10.64 -29.09
N ASP A 626 -3.84 -10.73 -29.12
CA ASP A 626 -3.04 -11.75 -28.43
C ASP A 626 -1.84 -11.07 -27.75
N ARG A 627 -2.09 -10.57 -26.54
CA ARG A 627 -1.08 -9.85 -25.78
C ARG A 627 -0.63 -10.63 -24.54
N LEU A 628 0.67 -10.55 -24.29
CA LEU A 628 1.30 -11.08 -23.09
C LEU A 628 1.66 -9.94 -22.12
N ILE A 629 1.19 -10.02 -20.88
CA ILE A 629 1.62 -9.15 -19.78
C ILE A 629 2.62 -9.92 -18.93
N CYS A 630 3.86 -9.45 -18.91
CA CYS A 630 4.90 -9.98 -18.03
C CYS A 630 5.20 -8.99 -16.89
N GLY A 631 5.33 -9.50 -15.69
CA GLY A 631 5.69 -8.72 -14.52
C GLY A 631 5.81 -9.61 -13.30
N ASP A 632 6.62 -9.24 -12.34
CA ASP A 632 6.82 -10.03 -11.12
C ASP A 632 5.51 -10.17 -10.29
N VAL A 633 5.51 -11.06 -9.32
CA VAL A 633 4.38 -11.25 -8.40
C VAL A 633 4.10 -9.95 -7.63
N GLY A 634 2.84 -9.54 -7.58
CA GLY A 634 2.43 -8.29 -6.91
C GLY A 634 2.60 -7.01 -7.76
N PHE A 635 2.98 -7.08 -9.05
CA PHE A 635 3.07 -5.93 -9.95
C PHE A 635 1.74 -5.51 -10.59
N GLY A 636 0.62 -6.05 -10.13
CA GLY A 636 -0.71 -5.62 -10.55
C GLY A 636 -1.17 -6.13 -11.92
N LYS A 637 -0.59 -7.22 -12.44
CA LYS A 637 -1.05 -7.87 -13.70
C LYS A 637 -2.55 -8.13 -13.72
N THR A 638 -3.12 -8.51 -12.59
CA THR A 638 -4.55 -8.83 -12.45
C THR A 638 -5.43 -7.61 -12.66
N GLU A 639 -5.02 -6.40 -12.25
CA GLU A 639 -5.79 -5.17 -12.51
C GLU A 639 -5.87 -4.87 -14.00
N VAL A 640 -4.78 -5.06 -14.75
CA VAL A 640 -4.79 -4.93 -16.21
C VAL A 640 -5.82 -5.88 -16.84
N ALA A 641 -5.84 -7.14 -16.36
CA ALA A 641 -6.82 -8.12 -16.84
C ALA A 641 -8.27 -7.79 -16.44
N MET A 642 -8.49 -7.24 -15.26
CA MET A 642 -9.83 -6.82 -14.81
C MET A 642 -10.36 -5.65 -15.63
N ARG A 643 -9.53 -4.69 -16.02
CA ARG A 643 -9.94 -3.59 -16.91
C ARG A 643 -10.28 -4.08 -18.32
N ALA A 644 -9.48 -5.00 -18.87
CA ALA A 644 -9.80 -5.67 -20.13
C ALA A 644 -11.11 -6.45 -20.05
N ALA A 645 -11.30 -7.23 -18.99
CA ALA A 645 -12.52 -7.98 -18.76
C ALA A 645 -13.75 -7.05 -18.67
N PHE A 646 -13.62 -5.95 -17.96
CA PHE A 646 -14.72 -5.00 -17.81
C PHE A 646 -15.08 -4.30 -19.12
N SER A 647 -14.10 -3.98 -19.98
CA SER A 647 -14.34 -3.47 -21.33
C SER A 647 -15.18 -4.45 -22.17
N ALA A 648 -14.85 -5.74 -22.10
CA ALA A 648 -15.63 -6.78 -22.79
C ALA A 648 -17.07 -6.90 -22.24
N ILE A 649 -17.23 -6.86 -20.91
CA ILE A 649 -18.54 -6.96 -20.26
C ILE A 649 -19.43 -5.75 -20.58
N ALA A 650 -18.85 -4.55 -20.65
CA ALA A 650 -19.59 -3.33 -20.98
C ALA A 650 -20.27 -3.40 -22.35
N GLU A 651 -19.74 -4.21 -23.29
CA GLU A 651 -20.31 -4.51 -24.61
C GLU A 651 -21.18 -5.79 -24.64
N GLY A 652 -21.53 -6.33 -23.48
CA GLY A 652 -22.36 -7.53 -23.36
C GLY A 652 -21.66 -8.83 -23.81
N LYS A 653 -20.31 -8.85 -23.77
CA LYS A 653 -19.51 -10.04 -24.03
C LYS A 653 -19.18 -10.77 -22.74
N GLN A 654 -19.02 -12.09 -22.84
CA GLN A 654 -18.59 -12.93 -21.73
C GLN A 654 -17.07 -13.01 -21.66
N VAL A 655 -16.53 -13.21 -20.47
CA VAL A 655 -15.10 -13.33 -20.19
C VAL A 655 -14.80 -14.69 -19.56
N ALA A 656 -13.82 -15.40 -20.07
CA ALA A 656 -13.27 -16.61 -19.48
C ALA A 656 -11.91 -16.31 -18.84
N VAL A 657 -11.71 -16.72 -17.57
CA VAL A 657 -10.43 -16.59 -16.87
C VAL A 657 -9.89 -17.97 -16.52
N LEU A 658 -8.84 -18.39 -17.22
CA LEU A 658 -8.23 -19.70 -17.10
C LEU A 658 -7.02 -19.64 -16.17
N VAL A 659 -7.03 -20.44 -15.11
CA VAL A 659 -5.96 -20.50 -14.10
C VAL A 659 -5.49 -21.92 -13.85
N PRO A 660 -4.21 -22.16 -13.44
CA PRO A 660 -3.66 -23.51 -13.35
C PRO A 660 -4.16 -24.33 -12.15
N THR A 661 -4.61 -23.69 -11.06
CA THR A 661 -5.01 -24.39 -9.84
C THR A 661 -6.37 -23.94 -9.32
N THR A 662 -7.05 -24.83 -8.58
CA THR A 662 -8.34 -24.50 -7.96
C THR A 662 -8.24 -23.41 -6.90
N LEU A 663 -7.11 -23.30 -6.22
CA LEU A 663 -6.86 -22.24 -5.24
C LEU A 663 -6.77 -20.87 -5.91
N LEU A 664 -6.05 -20.79 -7.03
CA LEU A 664 -6.01 -19.56 -7.83
C LEU A 664 -7.38 -19.22 -8.42
N ALA A 665 -8.18 -20.22 -8.83
CA ALA A 665 -9.54 -19.97 -9.30
C ALA A 665 -10.40 -19.30 -8.21
N GLN A 666 -10.29 -19.76 -6.97
CA GLN A 666 -11.02 -19.16 -5.85
C GLN A 666 -10.51 -17.76 -5.52
N GLN A 667 -9.19 -17.56 -5.57
CA GLN A 667 -8.57 -16.25 -5.33
C GLN A 667 -8.98 -15.23 -6.39
N HIS A 668 -8.89 -15.58 -7.67
CA HIS A 668 -9.34 -14.71 -8.75
C HIS A 668 -10.85 -14.45 -8.68
N HIS A 669 -11.66 -15.46 -8.37
CA HIS A 669 -13.11 -15.27 -8.19
C HIS A 669 -13.38 -14.19 -7.15
N GLN A 670 -12.80 -14.31 -5.96
CA GLN A 670 -12.97 -13.31 -4.90
C GLN A 670 -12.49 -11.92 -5.35
N THR A 671 -11.31 -11.83 -5.98
CA THR A 671 -10.75 -10.56 -6.44
C THR A 671 -11.62 -9.88 -7.51
N PHE A 672 -12.13 -10.65 -8.49
CA PHE A 672 -13.02 -10.12 -9.53
C PHE A 672 -14.39 -9.76 -8.97
N GLU A 673 -14.94 -10.58 -8.08
CA GLU A 673 -16.21 -10.31 -7.40
C GLU A 673 -16.11 -9.01 -6.58
N ASP A 674 -15.06 -8.84 -5.78
CA ASP A 674 -14.84 -7.64 -4.98
C ASP A 674 -14.64 -6.39 -5.87
N ARG A 675 -13.88 -6.53 -6.95
CA ARG A 675 -13.56 -5.42 -7.87
C ARG A 675 -14.78 -4.95 -8.66
N PHE A 676 -15.65 -5.86 -9.07
CA PHE A 676 -16.84 -5.57 -9.84
C PHE A 676 -18.10 -5.42 -8.99
N ALA A 677 -17.97 -5.48 -7.66
CA ALA A 677 -19.12 -5.44 -6.74
C ALA A 677 -20.03 -4.22 -6.91
N ALA A 678 -19.49 -3.10 -7.37
CA ALA A 678 -20.23 -1.87 -7.65
C ALA A 678 -21.00 -1.88 -8.99
N HIS A 679 -20.79 -2.89 -9.83
CA HIS A 679 -21.38 -3.00 -11.16
C HIS A 679 -22.28 -4.23 -11.27
N PRO A 680 -23.31 -4.24 -12.13
CA PRO A 680 -24.19 -5.39 -12.32
C PRO A 680 -23.49 -6.50 -13.11
N VAL A 681 -22.34 -6.96 -12.63
CA VAL A 681 -21.50 -8.00 -13.25
C VAL A 681 -21.59 -9.28 -12.42
N ARG A 682 -21.94 -10.37 -13.07
CA ARG A 682 -22.02 -11.68 -12.42
C ARG A 682 -20.75 -12.50 -12.68
N VAL A 683 -20.01 -12.76 -11.60
CA VAL A 683 -18.78 -13.56 -11.60
C VAL A 683 -19.07 -14.93 -10.99
N GLU A 684 -18.72 -16.00 -11.67
CA GLU A 684 -18.86 -17.37 -11.18
C GLU A 684 -17.55 -18.15 -11.32
N ALA A 685 -17.33 -19.10 -10.41
CA ALA A 685 -16.17 -19.99 -10.47
C ALA A 685 -16.58 -21.42 -10.82
N LEU A 686 -15.91 -22.05 -11.78
CA LEU A 686 -16.10 -23.47 -12.11
C LEU A 686 -14.90 -24.30 -11.60
N SER A 687 -15.08 -24.92 -10.44
CA SER A 687 -14.04 -25.70 -9.78
C SER A 687 -14.55 -27.02 -9.21
N ARG A 688 -13.62 -27.92 -8.83
CA ARG A 688 -13.97 -29.20 -8.18
C ARG A 688 -14.58 -29.06 -6.79
N PHE A 689 -14.62 -27.87 -6.22
CA PHE A 689 -15.25 -27.63 -4.92
C PHE A 689 -16.78 -27.50 -5.04
N LEU A 690 -17.30 -27.25 -6.25
CA LEU A 690 -18.72 -27.24 -6.50
C LEU A 690 -19.28 -28.66 -6.61
N THR A 691 -20.48 -28.88 -6.09
CA THR A 691 -21.21 -30.13 -6.29
C THR A 691 -21.56 -30.32 -7.78
N PRO A 692 -21.75 -31.55 -8.25
CA PRO A 692 -22.15 -31.79 -9.65
C PRO A 692 -23.44 -31.07 -10.08
N ALA A 693 -24.36 -30.81 -9.15
CA ALA A 693 -25.58 -30.04 -9.42
C ALA A 693 -25.28 -28.56 -9.63
N GLN A 694 -24.42 -27.97 -8.79
CA GLN A 694 -23.94 -26.57 -8.92
C GLN A 694 -23.14 -26.38 -10.20
N GLN A 695 -22.22 -27.29 -10.53
CA GLN A 695 -21.48 -27.23 -11.79
C GLN A 695 -22.41 -27.21 -13.01
N ARG A 696 -23.41 -28.09 -13.05
CA ARG A 696 -24.40 -28.09 -14.15
C ARG A 696 -25.19 -26.78 -14.22
N LYS A 697 -25.54 -26.20 -13.08
CA LYS A 697 -26.25 -24.93 -13.02
C LYS A 697 -25.39 -23.81 -13.61
N VAL A 698 -24.14 -23.68 -13.16
CA VAL A 698 -23.19 -22.66 -13.67
C VAL A 698 -22.95 -22.81 -15.17
N VAL A 699 -22.74 -24.05 -15.65
CA VAL A 699 -22.57 -24.31 -17.10
C VAL A 699 -23.80 -23.91 -17.90
N ALA A 700 -25.02 -24.17 -17.42
CA ALA A 700 -26.23 -23.76 -18.07
C ALA A 700 -26.38 -22.21 -18.11
N GLU A 701 -26.08 -21.56 -17.00
CA GLU A 701 -26.14 -20.09 -16.87
C GLU A 701 -25.08 -19.39 -17.74
N VAL A 702 -23.93 -20.01 -17.96
CA VAL A 702 -22.90 -19.52 -18.93
C VAL A 702 -23.45 -19.64 -20.37
N ALA A 703 -24.06 -20.79 -20.69
CA ALA A 703 -24.67 -21.01 -22.02
C ALA A 703 -25.84 -20.06 -22.30
N ASP A 704 -26.61 -19.66 -21.28
CA ASP A 704 -27.68 -18.68 -21.38
C ASP A 704 -27.19 -17.24 -21.49
N GLY A 705 -25.94 -16.98 -21.08
CA GLY A 705 -25.33 -15.65 -21.06
C GLY A 705 -25.72 -14.82 -19.82
N THR A 706 -26.15 -15.44 -18.73
CA THR A 706 -26.43 -14.78 -17.44
C THR A 706 -25.21 -14.66 -16.57
N VAL A 707 -24.12 -15.35 -16.89
CA VAL A 707 -22.79 -15.21 -16.24
C VAL A 707 -21.90 -14.40 -17.16
N ASP A 708 -21.36 -13.30 -16.67
CA ASP A 708 -20.48 -12.40 -17.42
C ASP A 708 -19.02 -12.85 -17.36
N VAL A 709 -18.56 -13.30 -16.21
CA VAL A 709 -17.19 -13.79 -16.00
C VAL A 709 -17.21 -15.21 -15.44
N LEU A 710 -16.57 -16.14 -16.16
CA LEU A 710 -16.37 -17.50 -15.68
C LEU A 710 -14.90 -17.76 -15.39
N ILE A 711 -14.58 -18.06 -14.14
CA ILE A 711 -13.21 -18.32 -13.67
C ILE A 711 -13.06 -19.81 -13.37
N GLY A 712 -11.99 -20.44 -13.87
CA GLY A 712 -11.77 -21.86 -13.56
C GLY A 712 -10.45 -22.41 -14.07
N THR A 713 -10.27 -23.69 -13.82
CA THR A 713 -9.08 -24.45 -14.27
C THR A 713 -9.33 -25.04 -15.66
N HIS A 714 -8.52 -26.02 -16.07
CA HIS A 714 -8.69 -26.75 -17.33
C HIS A 714 -10.12 -27.28 -17.57
N ARG A 715 -10.98 -27.30 -16.56
CA ARG A 715 -12.42 -27.63 -16.67
C ARG A 715 -13.17 -26.68 -17.61
N LEU A 716 -12.69 -25.41 -17.74
CA LEU A 716 -13.27 -24.45 -18.69
C LEU A 716 -13.09 -24.86 -20.16
N LEU A 717 -12.10 -25.69 -20.45
CA LEU A 717 -11.76 -26.16 -21.79
C LEU A 717 -12.53 -27.41 -22.21
N SER A 718 -13.42 -27.93 -21.35
CA SER A 718 -14.23 -29.12 -21.62
C SER A 718 -15.34 -28.82 -22.62
N GLU A 719 -15.68 -29.80 -23.45
CA GLU A 719 -16.66 -29.65 -24.55
C GLU A 719 -18.09 -29.29 -24.10
N ASP A 720 -18.44 -29.58 -22.83
CA ASP A 720 -19.76 -29.25 -22.27
C ASP A 720 -19.87 -27.80 -21.79
N VAL A 721 -18.77 -27.04 -21.75
CA VAL A 721 -18.77 -25.61 -21.39
C VAL A 721 -18.84 -24.79 -22.68
N THR A 722 -20.01 -24.26 -22.95
CA THR A 722 -20.28 -23.43 -24.12
C THR A 722 -20.63 -22.00 -23.69
N PHE A 723 -19.98 -21.03 -24.28
CA PHE A 723 -20.28 -19.60 -24.04
C PHE A 723 -21.24 -19.09 -25.10
N LYS A 724 -22.20 -18.27 -24.68
CA LYS A 724 -23.15 -17.64 -25.61
C LYS A 724 -22.46 -16.59 -26.49
N ASN A 725 -21.58 -15.79 -25.90
CA ASN A 725 -20.95 -14.66 -26.59
C ASN A 725 -19.58 -14.32 -25.96
N LEU A 726 -18.62 -15.26 -26.05
CA LEU A 726 -17.28 -15.05 -25.49
C LEU A 726 -16.54 -13.96 -26.26
N GLY A 727 -16.06 -12.93 -25.58
CA GLY A 727 -15.29 -11.83 -26.16
C GLY A 727 -13.82 -11.80 -25.72
N LEU A 728 -13.51 -12.25 -24.48
CA LEU A 728 -12.16 -12.21 -23.95
C LEU A 728 -11.80 -13.51 -23.21
N LEU A 729 -10.62 -14.04 -23.50
CA LEU A 729 -9.99 -15.13 -22.73
C LEU A 729 -8.76 -14.61 -22.01
N VAL A 730 -8.79 -14.61 -20.68
CA VAL A 730 -7.65 -14.31 -19.83
C VAL A 730 -6.99 -15.62 -19.40
N ILE A 731 -5.67 -15.76 -19.57
CA ILE A 731 -4.91 -16.94 -19.19
C ILE A 731 -3.84 -16.54 -18.18
N ASP A 732 -3.92 -17.05 -16.95
CA ASP A 732 -2.89 -16.82 -15.95
C ASP A 732 -1.92 -17.99 -15.90
N GLU A 733 -0.61 -17.70 -15.87
CA GLU A 733 0.48 -18.70 -15.80
C GLU A 733 0.39 -19.80 -16.89
N GLU A 734 0.27 -19.38 -18.17
CA GLU A 734 0.12 -20.28 -19.35
C GLU A 734 1.13 -21.45 -19.37
N GLN A 735 2.34 -21.25 -18.82
CA GLN A 735 3.40 -22.27 -18.79
C GLN A 735 3.06 -23.50 -17.95
N ARG A 736 2.12 -23.39 -17.02
CA ARG A 736 1.71 -24.50 -16.14
C ARG A 736 0.69 -25.43 -16.80
N PHE A 737 0.20 -25.09 -17.99
CA PHE A 737 -0.75 -25.93 -18.74
C PHE A 737 -0.02 -26.98 -19.59
N GLY A 738 -0.54 -28.21 -19.60
CA GLY A 738 -0.02 -29.31 -20.43
C GLY A 738 -0.31 -29.12 -21.91
N VAL A 739 0.34 -29.93 -22.76
CA VAL A 739 0.27 -29.83 -24.22
C VAL A 739 -1.17 -29.92 -24.73
N VAL A 740 -1.98 -30.85 -24.21
CA VAL A 740 -3.39 -31.03 -24.60
C VAL A 740 -4.23 -29.77 -24.33
N HIS A 741 -4.00 -29.13 -23.17
CA HIS A 741 -4.72 -27.89 -22.81
C HIS A 741 -4.29 -26.73 -23.71
N LYS A 742 -3.02 -26.67 -24.09
CA LYS A 742 -2.53 -25.62 -25.03
C LYS A 742 -3.15 -25.73 -26.41
N GLU A 743 -3.42 -26.96 -26.89
CA GLU A 743 -4.16 -27.15 -28.16
C GLU A 743 -5.63 -26.74 -28.04
N ALA A 744 -6.29 -27.01 -26.93
CA ALA A 744 -7.64 -26.54 -26.67
C ALA A 744 -7.70 -25.00 -26.61
N ILE A 745 -6.71 -24.36 -25.97
CA ILE A 745 -6.55 -22.90 -25.95
C ILE A 745 -6.37 -22.33 -27.35
N LYS A 746 -5.62 -23.00 -28.24
CA LYS A 746 -5.44 -22.56 -29.63
C LYS A 746 -6.77 -22.40 -30.38
N ARG A 747 -7.80 -23.21 -30.08
CA ARG A 747 -9.11 -23.08 -30.71
C ARG A 747 -9.84 -21.79 -30.33
N PHE A 748 -9.70 -21.34 -29.08
CA PHE A 748 -10.24 -20.04 -28.67
C PHE A 748 -9.46 -18.85 -29.21
N LYS A 749 -8.17 -19.06 -29.55
CA LYS A 749 -7.30 -18.00 -30.04
C LYS A 749 -7.66 -17.47 -31.45
N THR A 750 -8.59 -18.08 -32.18
CA THR A 750 -8.89 -17.67 -33.57
C THR A 750 -9.82 -16.47 -33.64
N ASP A 751 -10.84 -16.41 -32.77
CA ASP A 751 -11.96 -15.46 -32.92
C ASP A 751 -12.19 -14.58 -31.68
N VAL A 752 -11.41 -14.79 -30.61
CA VAL A 752 -11.59 -14.15 -29.29
C VAL A 752 -10.29 -13.42 -28.92
N ASP A 753 -10.42 -12.28 -28.27
CA ASP A 753 -9.29 -11.58 -27.65
C ASP A 753 -8.64 -12.44 -26.59
N VAL A 754 -7.32 -12.52 -26.60
CA VAL A 754 -6.55 -13.31 -25.62
C VAL A 754 -5.54 -12.45 -24.91
N LEU A 755 -5.66 -12.40 -23.59
CA LEU A 755 -4.74 -11.75 -22.68
C LEU A 755 -4.06 -12.79 -21.80
N THR A 756 -2.75 -12.92 -21.89
CA THR A 756 -1.98 -13.85 -21.07
C THR A 756 -1.20 -13.11 -20.01
N LEU A 757 -1.23 -13.60 -18.79
CA LEU A 757 -0.46 -13.08 -17.65
C LEU A 757 0.65 -14.06 -17.30
N SER A 758 1.85 -13.57 -17.01
CA SER A 758 2.96 -14.40 -16.52
C SER A 758 3.82 -13.65 -15.51
N ALA A 759 4.16 -14.34 -14.40
CA ALA A 759 5.10 -13.82 -13.40
C ALA A 759 6.56 -14.15 -13.76
N THR A 760 6.79 -15.18 -14.56
CA THR A 760 8.13 -15.61 -14.97
C THR A 760 8.34 -15.33 -16.45
N PRO A 761 9.34 -14.51 -16.82
CA PRO A 761 9.72 -14.37 -18.20
C PRO A 761 10.31 -15.72 -18.67
N ILE A 762 9.47 -16.53 -19.33
CA ILE A 762 9.96 -17.79 -19.90
C ILE A 762 10.73 -17.45 -21.18
N PRO A 763 11.95 -17.99 -21.39
CA PRO A 763 12.73 -17.70 -22.56
C PRO A 763 11.97 -17.88 -23.88
N ARG A 764 11.15 -18.93 -24.01
CA ARG A 764 10.32 -19.21 -25.21
C ARG A 764 9.27 -18.15 -25.49
N THR A 765 8.53 -17.70 -24.47
CA THR A 765 7.44 -16.73 -24.64
C THR A 765 7.99 -15.33 -24.89
N LEU A 766 9.13 -15.01 -24.27
CA LEU A 766 9.86 -13.75 -24.49
C LEU A 766 10.47 -13.70 -25.89
N GLU A 767 11.02 -14.82 -26.39
CA GLU A 767 11.58 -14.92 -27.74
C GLU A 767 10.49 -14.72 -28.80
N MET A 768 9.28 -15.21 -28.59
CA MET A 768 8.13 -15.02 -29.48
C MET A 768 7.68 -13.56 -29.55
N SER A 769 7.77 -12.84 -28.44
CA SER A 769 7.45 -11.41 -28.39
C SER A 769 8.56 -10.55 -28.99
N LEU A 770 9.83 -10.91 -28.78
CA LEU A 770 10.98 -10.24 -29.38
C LEU A 770 11.06 -10.43 -30.92
N THR A 771 10.42 -11.46 -31.44
CA THR A 771 10.30 -11.69 -32.91
C THR A 771 9.10 -11.01 -33.51
N GLY A 772 8.29 -10.25 -32.73
CA GLY A 772 7.11 -9.54 -33.24
C GLY A 772 5.91 -10.44 -33.57
N ILE A 773 5.93 -11.71 -33.09
CA ILE A 773 4.85 -12.68 -33.33
C ILE A 773 3.72 -12.52 -32.32
N ARG A 774 3.99 -11.89 -31.14
CA ARG A 774 3.03 -11.66 -30.08
C ARG A 774 3.29 -10.33 -29.42
N ASP A 775 2.26 -9.56 -29.14
CA ASP A 775 2.38 -8.29 -28.44
C ASP A 775 2.76 -8.50 -26.98
N LEU A 776 3.64 -7.64 -26.46
CA LEU A 776 4.19 -7.74 -25.12
C LEU A 776 4.12 -6.41 -24.40
N SER A 777 3.58 -6.42 -23.17
CA SER A 777 3.72 -5.31 -22.23
C SER A 777 4.45 -5.80 -20.96
N LEU A 778 5.45 -5.05 -20.53
CA LEU A 778 6.28 -5.39 -19.37
C LEU A 778 5.92 -4.48 -18.20
N LEU A 779 5.63 -5.09 -17.04
CA LEU A 779 5.50 -4.41 -15.77
C LEU A 779 6.81 -4.58 -15.00
N GLN A 780 7.68 -3.57 -15.03
CA GLN A 780 9.00 -3.60 -14.40
C GLN A 780 9.03 -2.75 -13.12
N THR A 781 8.13 -1.79 -13.03
CA THR A 781 8.00 -0.91 -11.86
C THR A 781 7.16 -1.57 -10.79
N ALA A 782 7.75 -1.82 -9.63
CA ALA A 782 7.01 -2.33 -8.48
C ALA A 782 5.98 -1.29 -8.01
N PRO A 783 4.75 -1.71 -7.64
CA PRO A 783 3.85 -0.82 -6.92
C PRO A 783 4.49 -0.26 -5.66
N ALA A 784 4.14 0.96 -5.32
CA ALA A 784 4.72 1.69 -4.21
C ALA A 784 4.66 0.96 -2.85
N GLU A 785 3.73 0.04 -2.70
CA GLU A 785 3.48 -0.72 -1.46
C GLU A 785 4.30 -2.02 -1.36
N ARG A 786 4.97 -2.42 -2.42
CA ARG A 786 5.78 -3.65 -2.41
C ARG A 786 7.14 -3.39 -1.77
N LEU A 787 7.31 -3.83 -0.54
CA LEU A 787 8.60 -3.83 0.14
C LEU A 787 9.47 -5.00 -0.37
N PRO A 788 10.79 -4.80 -0.52
CA PRO A 788 11.71 -5.89 -0.83
C PRO A 788 11.70 -6.93 0.29
N ILE A 789 11.76 -8.20 -0.09
CA ILE A 789 11.83 -9.32 0.86
C ILE A 789 13.29 -9.58 1.20
N LEU A 790 13.63 -9.52 2.49
CA LEU A 790 14.92 -9.97 2.99
C LEU A 790 14.95 -11.51 2.94
N THR A 791 15.70 -12.05 1.99
CA THR A 791 15.84 -13.49 1.80
C THR A 791 17.06 -14.02 2.55
N HIS A 792 16.85 -14.98 3.44
CA HIS A 792 17.90 -15.73 4.10
C HIS A 792 17.96 -17.16 3.54
N VAL A 793 19.15 -17.59 3.13
CA VAL A 793 19.40 -18.95 2.65
C VAL A 793 20.45 -19.59 3.54
N GLY A 794 20.10 -20.70 4.19
CA GLY A 794 20.98 -21.39 5.12
C GLY A 794 20.47 -22.80 5.47
N GLU A 795 21.21 -23.50 6.30
CA GLU A 795 20.74 -24.74 6.93
C GLU A 795 19.54 -24.44 7.85
N TYR A 796 18.68 -25.45 8.05
CA TYR A 796 17.53 -25.29 8.94
C TYR A 796 17.98 -24.98 10.36
N ASP A 797 17.66 -23.78 10.83
CA ASP A 797 17.87 -23.32 12.21
C ASP A 797 16.52 -23.00 12.84
N GLU A 798 16.10 -23.82 13.80
CA GLU A 798 14.83 -23.67 14.50
C GLU A 798 14.70 -22.31 15.20
N ARG A 799 15.81 -21.77 15.71
CA ARG A 799 15.83 -20.46 16.38
C ARG A 799 15.62 -19.32 15.40
N ALA A 800 16.32 -19.35 14.26
CA ALA A 800 16.16 -18.33 13.21
C ALA A 800 14.74 -18.35 12.62
N VAL A 801 14.16 -19.53 12.44
CA VAL A 801 12.77 -19.69 11.98
C VAL A 801 11.79 -19.15 13.02
N ALA A 802 11.96 -19.51 14.30
CA ALA A 802 11.11 -19.01 15.38
C ALA A 802 11.17 -17.49 15.52
N GLU A 803 12.36 -16.91 15.37
CA GLU A 803 12.56 -15.45 15.39
C GLU A 803 11.86 -14.78 14.20
N ALA A 804 11.97 -15.32 12.99
CA ALA A 804 11.28 -14.80 11.82
C ALA A 804 9.74 -14.85 11.98
N ILE A 805 9.21 -15.94 12.53
CA ILE A 805 7.78 -16.08 12.83
C ILE A 805 7.34 -15.02 13.85
N ARG A 806 8.08 -14.87 14.95
CA ARG A 806 7.77 -13.87 15.99
C ARG A 806 7.77 -12.46 15.40
N ARG A 807 8.74 -12.13 14.56
CA ARG A 807 8.85 -10.84 13.86
C ARG A 807 7.58 -10.51 13.07
N GLU A 808 7.09 -11.45 12.29
CA GLU A 808 5.86 -11.22 11.51
C GLU A 808 4.62 -11.08 12.40
N LEU A 809 4.50 -11.90 13.44
CA LEU A 809 3.39 -11.79 14.39
C LEU A 809 3.39 -10.44 15.13
N LEU A 810 4.57 -9.93 15.52
CA LEU A 810 4.74 -8.60 16.14
C LEU A 810 4.27 -7.45 15.25
N ARG A 811 4.42 -7.60 13.93
CA ARG A 811 3.95 -6.63 12.94
C ARG A 811 2.48 -6.81 12.55
N GLU A 812 1.75 -7.71 13.23
CA GLU A 812 0.39 -8.12 12.88
C GLU A 812 0.31 -8.77 11.49
N GLY A 813 1.44 -9.31 11.00
CA GLY A 813 1.58 -10.00 9.72
C GLY A 813 1.15 -11.47 9.77
N GLN A 814 1.29 -12.14 8.64
CA GLN A 814 0.98 -13.58 8.47
C GLN A 814 2.24 -14.34 8.07
N VAL A 815 2.35 -15.59 8.53
CA VAL A 815 3.48 -16.48 8.23
C VAL A 815 3.00 -17.69 7.46
N PHE A 816 3.66 -17.99 6.34
CA PHE A 816 3.47 -19.22 5.60
C PHE A 816 4.68 -20.13 5.79
N PHE A 817 4.49 -21.28 6.43
CA PHE A 817 5.51 -22.29 6.60
C PHE A 817 5.32 -23.40 5.57
N VAL A 818 6.29 -23.57 4.66
CA VAL A 818 6.22 -24.58 3.60
C VAL A 818 7.29 -25.64 3.84
N HIS A 819 6.87 -26.89 3.91
CA HIS A 819 7.75 -28.06 4.09
C HIS A 819 7.50 -29.09 2.99
N ASN A 820 8.56 -29.52 2.33
CA ASN A 820 8.50 -30.63 1.37
C ASN A 820 8.55 -31.95 2.11
N ARG A 821 7.67 -32.87 1.73
CA ARG A 821 7.65 -34.25 2.26
C ARG A 821 8.70 -35.11 1.56
#